data_d62dd452f465a429560a485b95a53331
#
_entry.id   d62dd452f465a429560a485b95a53331
#
_cell.length_a   1.000
_cell.length_b   1.000
_cell.length_c   1.000
_cell.angle_alpha   90.00
_cell.angle_beta   90.00
_cell.angle_gamma   90.00
#
_symmetry.space_group_name_H-M   'P 1'
#
loop_
_entity.id
_entity.type
_entity.pdbx_description
1 polymer ?
#
loop_
_entity_poly.entity_id
_entity_poly.type
_entity_poly.pdbx_seq_one_letter_code
_entity_poly.pdbx_strand_id
1 'polypeptide(L)'
;MPEEQTLSSEEAEERPSKNLLQGEPLNEDSRAFSSSTQPWIRGRLRAQASSWRKLTSDPEVLSIVEDGWAPTFGWCSKIDCFYARKPIPAIYQGSRYCCSRCKSPLESGKPPPSSQKNKDEFRELKHRDFILQTLSELKQRGVTRRAEPHEVNNTAPLGVAIQKNGKRRIYYACTFLNRYMRHDRFKYESMRSQGREVFSTDAPDAVTWAVDLFSAFHFVDVAPSAQKYLGFRDLDGELHIFQGMPFGVSPGPRVFTILLRPAVAYWRTVLRANFVHLLDDFTGQEATPERASRITSQIVTHLQDLGFIIQDEKVVCGLAIMPRALGFKIDLPQKKFFLPDDRVKEIVEQAQRILSQHRKHQPAYKCVEALDLISLAGKIVSGDIAIGPRSRIFTRPLYSAVYTQVGILRSTSDYYSLRRYIRLPLAAAAALACWANADRWNKGFSISMPHICLPPVGFLKCDASDSGWGSAVIIHKGACEINDICNPLVRNYSKLHPVSLAQALKRLQQGLELAGLFSSSEAEENSTIREALGVLRSFRRAALVLAGAHIHVHVDNQALAFCLGGAIPRYDQDPSVIPSNMAEIFKETLFTNLYGGSAGEFLQRILEDTFNIADDASFTFTTIWVPRALNERADLLSRAAFYDHSDYQISSQVLDRLSLYWNIQFQIDVFASFYSTRLPRFYSKFYHPSAEGIDAFSLSWPRVALWIHPPISVIALTFEYARRQKAYGVIIVPQWSRQLFYAKLLGKPGSRVPTPASQGGPSYIRDVYRIGLAEQYLSFNRNHMPHQTLPQGILWALLVDFRCV
;
A
#
# COMPACT_ATOMS: atom_id res chain seq x y z
N MET A 1 -19.68 -48.84 48.69
CA MET A 1 -21.08 -49.08 49.08
C MET A 1 -21.38 -48.30 50.35
N PRO A 2 -22.42 -47.44 50.48
CA PRO A 2 -23.70 -47.38 49.73
C PRO A 2 -23.86 -46.03 49.02
N GLU A 3 -24.67 -45.86 48.16
CA GLU A 3 -26.04 -46.00 47.67
C GLU A 3 -26.52 -44.78 46.88
N GLU A 4 -27.11 -45.08 45.80
CA GLU A 4 -27.80 -44.15 44.87
C GLU A 4 -28.95 -43.39 45.55
N GLN A 5 -29.14 -42.16 45.19
CA GLN A 5 -30.48 -41.59 45.09
C GLN A 5 -30.56 -40.57 43.91
N THR A 6 -31.33 -40.96 42.92
CA THR A 6 -31.86 -40.22 41.83
C THR A 6 -32.87 -39.14 42.33
N LEU A 7 -32.73 -37.88 41.86
CA LEU A 7 -33.85 -36.92 41.81
C LEU A 7 -33.77 -36.15 40.52
N SER A 8 -34.80 -36.32 39.71
CA SER A 8 -35.17 -35.61 38.53
C SER A 8 -35.67 -34.20 38.85
N SER A 9 -35.18 -33.18 38.14
CA SER A 9 -36.00 -31.97 37.88
C SER A 9 -35.53 -31.34 36.58
N GLU A 10 -36.45 -31.37 35.59
CA GLU A 10 -36.41 -30.63 34.35
C GLU A 10 -36.39 -29.13 34.68
N GLU A 11 -35.32 -28.43 34.35
CA GLU A 11 -35.34 -26.99 34.12
C GLU A 11 -34.96 -26.76 32.68
N ALA A 12 -35.90 -26.26 31.89
CA ALA A 12 -35.76 -25.88 30.49
C ALA A 12 -34.85 -24.64 30.39
N GLU A 13 -33.59 -24.84 30.02
CA GLU A 13 -32.76 -23.75 29.53
C GLU A 13 -33.26 -23.33 28.12
N GLU A 14 -33.87 -22.17 28.04
CA GLU A 14 -34.07 -21.45 26.76
C GLU A 14 -32.76 -21.20 26.08
N ARG A 15 -32.45 -21.99 25.05
CA ARG A 15 -31.33 -21.70 24.13
C ARG A 15 -31.69 -20.49 23.28
N PRO A 16 -30.82 -19.47 23.20
CA PRO A 16 -31.04 -18.38 22.26
C PRO A 16 -31.00 -18.93 20.82
N SER A 17 -31.92 -18.43 20.00
CA SER A 17 -32.17 -18.86 18.63
C SER A 17 -30.93 -18.85 17.77
N LYS A 18 -30.61 -19.97 17.13
CA LYS A 18 -29.48 -20.23 16.25
C LYS A 18 -29.47 -19.47 14.89
N ASN A 19 -30.29 -18.44 14.72
CA ASN A 19 -30.50 -17.77 13.43
C ASN A 19 -29.60 -16.56 13.13
N LEU A 20 -28.57 -16.29 13.95
CA LEU A 20 -27.67 -15.15 13.75
C LEU A 20 -26.27 -15.54 13.21
N LEU A 21 -25.99 -16.80 12.91
CA LEU A 21 -24.63 -17.29 12.60
C LEU A 21 -24.42 -17.85 11.18
N GLN A 22 -25.39 -17.75 10.28
CA GLN A 22 -25.19 -18.18 8.88
C GLN A 22 -25.58 -17.05 7.93
N GLY A 23 -24.58 -16.22 7.59
CA GLY A 23 -24.65 -15.25 6.51
C GLY A 23 -24.46 -15.93 5.16
N GLU A 24 -25.49 -16.53 4.58
CA GLU A 24 -25.54 -16.80 3.14
C GLU A 24 -25.71 -15.47 2.39
N PRO A 25 -25.09 -15.30 1.21
CA PRO A 25 -25.30 -14.10 0.39
C PRO A 25 -26.75 -14.11 -0.11
N LEU A 26 -27.57 -13.26 0.46
CA LEU A 26 -28.95 -13.07 0.04
C LEU A 26 -28.98 -12.53 -1.38
N ASN A 27 -29.57 -13.32 -2.27
CA ASN A 27 -29.96 -12.96 -3.62
C ASN A 27 -31.01 -11.82 -3.51
N GLU A 28 -30.62 -10.57 -3.88
CA GLU A 28 -31.40 -9.34 -3.68
C GLU A 28 -32.63 -9.21 -4.62
N ASP A 29 -32.97 -10.22 -5.41
CA ASP A 29 -33.98 -10.09 -6.49
C ASP A 29 -35.40 -10.59 -6.18
N SER A 30 -35.71 -11.03 -4.98
CA SER A 30 -37.07 -11.55 -4.69
C SER A 30 -37.59 -11.23 -3.31
N ARG A 31 -37.80 -9.94 -3.00
CA ARG A 31 -38.77 -9.54 -1.96
C ARG A 31 -39.66 -8.43 -2.48
N ALA A 32 -40.80 -8.81 -2.95
CA ALA A 32 -41.97 -7.93 -3.04
C ALA A 32 -42.25 -7.38 -1.64
N PHE A 33 -42.10 -6.06 -1.45
CA PHE A 33 -42.50 -5.38 -0.23
C PHE A 33 -44.01 -5.62 -0.03
N SER A 34 -44.35 -6.35 1.03
CA SER A 34 -45.70 -6.36 1.55
C SER A 34 -46.12 -4.93 1.87
N SER A 35 -47.37 -4.59 1.68
CA SER A 35 -48.03 -3.31 1.84
C SER A 35 -47.95 -2.76 3.27
N SER A 36 -46.75 -2.37 3.73
CA SER A 36 -46.55 -1.59 4.95
C SER A 36 -46.39 -0.12 4.59
N THR A 37 -47.13 0.75 5.23
CA THR A 37 -47.03 2.21 5.09
C THR A 37 -45.58 2.65 5.27
N GLN A 38 -45.05 3.36 4.27
CA GLN A 38 -43.66 3.89 4.34
C GLN A 38 -43.49 4.79 5.59
N PRO A 39 -42.38 4.67 6.35
CA PRO A 39 -42.24 5.39 7.60
C PRO A 39 -42.14 6.91 7.35
N TRP A 40 -42.88 7.70 8.13
CA TRP A 40 -42.79 9.16 8.10
C TRP A 40 -41.41 9.63 8.57
N ILE A 41 -40.73 10.50 7.81
CA ILE A 41 -39.37 10.97 8.11
C ILE A 41 -39.34 12.42 8.56
N ARG A 42 -40.13 13.29 7.93
CA ARG A 42 -40.12 14.73 8.19
C ARG A 42 -40.36 15.07 9.66
N GLY A 43 -39.56 16.01 10.20
CA GLY A 43 -39.74 16.54 11.57
C GLY A 43 -39.26 15.61 12.67
N ARG A 44 -38.72 14.41 12.37
CA ARG A 44 -38.31 13.45 13.40
C ARG A 44 -37.13 13.99 14.22
N LEU A 45 -36.09 14.60 13.57
CA LEU A 45 -34.97 15.20 14.31
C LEU A 45 -35.46 16.33 15.23
N ARG A 46 -36.35 17.20 14.73
CA ARG A 46 -36.95 18.28 15.51
C ARG A 46 -37.74 17.75 16.70
N ALA A 47 -38.50 16.68 16.53
CA ALA A 47 -39.25 16.04 17.63
C ALA A 47 -38.31 15.56 18.76
N GLN A 48 -37.04 15.29 18.45
CA GLN A 48 -36.01 14.87 19.40
C GLN A 48 -35.04 16.01 19.77
N ALA A 49 -35.44 17.29 19.62
CA ALA A 49 -34.58 18.43 19.91
C ALA A 49 -34.05 18.45 21.36
N SER A 50 -34.84 17.91 22.32
CA SER A 50 -34.37 17.78 23.72
C SER A 50 -33.18 16.81 23.86
N SER A 51 -33.16 15.70 23.10
CA SER A 51 -32.03 14.74 23.06
C SER A 51 -30.83 15.39 22.43
N TRP A 52 -31.01 16.13 21.32
CA TRP A 52 -29.93 16.88 20.68
C TRP A 52 -29.30 17.95 21.58
N ARG A 53 -30.09 18.73 22.32
CA ARG A 53 -29.60 19.72 23.29
C ARG A 53 -28.81 19.10 24.45
N LYS A 54 -29.13 17.86 24.86
CA LYS A 54 -28.32 17.11 25.85
C LYS A 54 -27.00 16.67 25.28
N LEU A 55 -26.94 16.39 23.97
CA LEU A 55 -25.75 15.89 23.30
C LEU A 55 -24.76 16.99 22.90
N THR A 56 -25.24 18.18 22.53
CA THR A 56 -24.42 19.29 22.03
C THR A 56 -25.00 20.66 22.32
N SER A 57 -24.09 21.64 22.46
CA SER A 57 -24.41 23.07 22.46
C SER A 57 -24.02 23.78 21.15
N ASP A 58 -23.60 23.03 20.12
CA ASP A 58 -23.19 23.60 18.83
C ASP A 58 -24.41 24.27 18.14
N PRO A 59 -24.40 25.60 17.94
CA PRO A 59 -25.52 26.33 17.38
C PRO A 59 -25.80 25.94 15.92
N GLU A 60 -24.79 25.54 15.13
CA GLU A 60 -24.98 25.10 13.73
C GLU A 60 -25.79 23.78 13.73
N VAL A 61 -25.46 22.85 14.62
CA VAL A 61 -26.19 21.57 14.75
C VAL A 61 -27.61 21.77 15.22
N LEU A 62 -27.80 22.58 16.29
CA LEU A 62 -29.11 22.82 16.87
C LEU A 62 -30.04 23.55 15.87
N SER A 63 -29.54 24.52 15.13
CA SER A 63 -30.33 25.20 14.08
C SER A 63 -30.75 24.23 12.96
N ILE A 64 -29.86 23.32 12.53
CA ILE A 64 -30.22 22.27 11.55
C ILE A 64 -31.36 21.39 12.07
N VAL A 65 -31.31 21.04 13.36
CA VAL A 65 -32.33 20.16 13.99
C VAL A 65 -33.65 20.88 14.19
N GLU A 66 -33.64 22.12 14.72
CA GLU A 66 -34.82 22.84 15.19
C GLU A 66 -35.49 23.66 14.08
N ASP A 67 -34.69 24.38 13.26
CA ASP A 67 -35.21 25.28 12.22
C ASP A 67 -35.21 24.62 10.84
N GLY A 68 -34.39 23.61 10.66
CA GLY A 68 -34.07 22.99 9.38
C GLY A 68 -32.92 23.68 8.64
N TRP A 69 -32.37 22.98 7.68
CA TRP A 69 -31.26 23.50 6.86
C TRP A 69 -31.71 24.54 5.85
N ALA A 70 -30.96 25.61 5.73
CA ALA A 70 -31.11 26.62 4.68
C ALA A 70 -29.79 26.82 3.93
N PRO A 71 -29.82 27.01 2.60
CA PRO A 71 -28.62 27.26 1.82
C PRO A 71 -28.02 28.59 2.18
N THR A 72 -26.70 28.63 2.40
CA THR A 72 -25.97 29.88 2.44
C THR A 72 -25.53 30.24 1.02
N PHE A 73 -25.92 31.42 0.54
CA PHE A 73 -25.56 31.87 -0.81
C PHE A 73 -24.26 32.65 -0.80
N GLY A 74 -23.44 32.47 -1.85
CA GLY A 74 -22.21 33.22 -2.08
C GLY A 74 -21.64 32.85 -3.45
N TRP A 75 -21.62 33.82 -4.37
CA TRP A 75 -21.28 33.62 -5.76
C TRP A 75 -20.54 34.82 -6.37
N CYS A 76 -19.86 34.58 -7.50
CA CYS A 76 -19.17 35.65 -8.22
C CYS A 76 -20.08 36.29 -9.28
N SER A 77 -20.23 37.61 -9.28
CA SER A 77 -21.03 38.38 -10.23
C SER A 77 -20.49 38.32 -11.68
N LYS A 78 -19.20 37.99 -11.87
CA LYS A 78 -18.57 37.97 -13.20
C LYS A 78 -18.75 36.60 -13.84
N ILE A 79 -19.53 36.53 -14.93
CA ILE A 79 -19.90 35.29 -15.63
C ILE A 79 -18.67 34.50 -16.12
N ASP A 80 -17.60 35.19 -16.55
CA ASP A 80 -16.37 34.58 -17.08
C ASP A 80 -15.34 34.21 -15.99
N CYS A 81 -15.65 34.41 -14.73
CA CYS A 81 -14.78 34.03 -13.64
C CYS A 81 -14.67 32.51 -13.56
N PHE A 82 -13.43 32.01 -13.37
CA PHE A 82 -13.18 30.58 -13.14
C PHE A 82 -14.07 30.00 -12.01
N TYR A 83 -14.38 30.80 -10.99
CA TYR A 83 -15.26 30.42 -9.87
C TYR A 83 -16.75 30.68 -10.11
N ALA A 84 -17.15 31.34 -11.21
CA ALA A 84 -18.58 31.44 -11.58
C ALA A 84 -19.23 30.07 -11.84
N ARG A 85 -18.42 29.05 -12.12
CA ARG A 85 -18.85 27.66 -12.39
C ARG A 85 -18.35 26.65 -11.36
N LYS A 86 -17.61 27.08 -10.33
CA LYS A 86 -17.03 26.21 -9.30
C LYS A 86 -17.24 26.81 -7.92
N PRO A 87 -17.29 25.97 -6.86
CA PRO A 87 -17.33 26.42 -5.49
C PRO A 87 -16.18 27.40 -5.19
N ILE A 88 -16.48 28.50 -4.54
CA ILE A 88 -15.46 29.45 -4.11
C ILE A 88 -14.65 28.80 -2.98
N PRO A 89 -13.32 28.67 -3.12
CA PRO A 89 -12.50 28.06 -2.08
C PRO A 89 -12.63 28.82 -0.75
N ALA A 90 -12.57 28.08 0.36
CA ALA A 90 -12.67 28.65 1.72
C ALA A 90 -11.64 29.75 2.00
N ILE A 91 -10.45 29.72 1.35
CA ILE A 91 -9.42 30.76 1.47
C ILE A 91 -9.87 32.16 1.01
N TYR A 92 -10.92 32.20 0.19
CA TYR A 92 -11.51 33.47 -0.27
C TYR A 92 -12.78 33.84 0.53
N GLN A 93 -13.19 33.02 1.47
CA GLN A 93 -14.34 33.30 2.36
C GLN A 93 -13.89 34.35 3.38
N GLY A 94 -14.60 35.44 3.42
CA GLY A 94 -14.19 36.66 4.17
C GLY A 94 -13.40 37.69 3.33
N SER A 95 -12.97 37.30 2.13
CA SER A 95 -12.45 38.26 1.15
C SER A 95 -13.59 39.09 0.52
N ARG A 96 -13.35 40.35 0.29
CA ARG A 96 -14.27 41.21 -0.49
C ARG A 96 -14.33 40.80 -1.97
N TYR A 97 -13.40 39.98 -2.43
CA TYR A 97 -13.23 39.59 -3.83
C TYR A 97 -13.31 38.10 -4.02
N CYS A 98 -13.91 37.69 -5.15
CA CYS A 98 -14.08 36.31 -5.52
C CYS A 98 -12.75 35.54 -5.68
N CYS A 99 -11.77 36.15 -6.36
CA CYS A 99 -10.45 35.56 -6.57
C CYS A 99 -9.43 36.65 -7.00
N SER A 100 -8.15 36.33 -6.89
CA SER A 100 -7.03 37.22 -7.25
C SER A 100 -7.04 37.65 -8.74
N ARG A 101 -7.64 36.84 -9.62
CA ARG A 101 -7.71 37.15 -11.07
C ARG A 101 -8.86 38.05 -11.45
N CYS A 102 -10.08 37.79 -10.98
CA CYS A 102 -11.23 38.54 -11.42
C CYS A 102 -11.47 39.80 -10.58
N LYS A 103 -11.02 39.83 -9.33
CA LYS A 103 -11.20 40.92 -8.35
C LYS A 103 -12.64 41.46 -8.30
N SER A 104 -13.62 40.63 -8.72
CA SER A 104 -15.04 41.02 -8.69
C SER A 104 -15.60 40.86 -7.29
N PRO A 105 -16.56 41.70 -6.88
CA PRO A 105 -17.22 41.55 -5.59
C PRO A 105 -17.82 40.16 -5.43
N LEU A 106 -17.72 39.62 -4.23
CA LEU A 106 -18.41 38.39 -3.86
C LEU A 106 -19.81 38.81 -3.39
N GLU A 107 -20.82 38.31 -4.10
CA GLU A 107 -22.23 38.48 -3.70
C GLU A 107 -22.54 37.51 -2.54
N SER A 108 -22.39 37.98 -1.31
CA SER A 108 -22.63 37.17 -0.09
C SER A 108 -24.06 37.42 0.37
N GLY A 109 -24.78 36.29 0.67
CA GLY A 109 -26.15 36.32 1.16
C GLY A 109 -27.23 36.59 0.11
N LYS A 110 -26.87 36.95 -1.12
CA LYS A 110 -27.81 37.21 -2.20
C LYS A 110 -28.34 35.94 -2.82
N PRO A 111 -29.65 35.72 -2.83
CA PRO A 111 -30.26 34.51 -3.43
C PRO A 111 -30.06 34.47 -4.95
N PRO A 112 -30.17 33.30 -5.57
CA PRO A 112 -30.14 33.17 -7.02
C PRO A 112 -31.33 33.89 -7.66
N PRO A 113 -31.21 34.32 -8.92
CA PRO A 113 -32.36 34.81 -9.66
C PRO A 113 -33.42 33.72 -9.80
N SER A 114 -34.70 34.14 -9.87
CA SER A 114 -35.79 33.19 -10.11
C SER A 114 -35.60 32.45 -11.44
N SER A 115 -35.75 31.15 -11.44
CA SER A 115 -35.66 30.32 -12.64
C SER A 115 -36.59 29.10 -12.50
N GLN A 116 -37.67 29.15 -13.25
CA GLN A 116 -38.63 28.02 -13.34
C GLN A 116 -38.53 27.30 -14.71
N LYS A 117 -37.48 27.59 -15.50
CA LYS A 117 -37.27 26.94 -16.79
C LYS A 117 -36.66 25.53 -16.57
N ASN A 118 -37.50 24.54 -16.70
CA ASN A 118 -37.01 23.16 -16.86
C ASN A 118 -36.71 22.92 -18.32
N LYS A 119 -35.53 22.48 -18.64
CA LYS A 119 -35.31 21.71 -19.85
C LYS A 119 -35.77 20.31 -19.51
N ASP A 120 -36.73 19.78 -20.28
CA ASP A 120 -37.33 18.44 -20.13
C ASP A 120 -36.24 17.36 -20.12
N GLU A 121 -35.74 16.97 -18.94
CA GLU A 121 -34.77 15.89 -18.79
C GLU A 121 -35.45 14.54 -18.46
N PHE A 122 -36.76 14.51 -18.22
CA PHE A 122 -37.53 13.27 -18.11
C PHE A 122 -37.81 12.58 -19.45
N ARG A 123 -36.97 12.70 -20.43
CA ARG A 123 -37.16 12.04 -21.74
C ARG A 123 -37.07 10.50 -21.70
N GLU A 124 -36.72 9.89 -20.57
CA GLU A 124 -36.64 8.44 -20.47
C GLU A 124 -37.94 7.82 -19.96
N LEU A 125 -38.96 7.73 -20.82
CA LEU A 125 -40.23 6.99 -20.58
C LEU A 125 -40.01 5.57 -20.04
N LYS A 126 -38.86 4.96 -20.33
CA LYS A 126 -38.48 3.64 -19.81
C LYS A 126 -38.32 3.55 -18.28
N HIS A 127 -38.28 4.67 -17.54
CA HIS A 127 -38.21 4.69 -16.08
C HIS A 127 -39.47 5.28 -15.42
N ARG A 128 -40.54 5.47 -16.16
CA ARG A 128 -41.80 6.13 -15.70
C ARG A 128 -42.33 5.53 -14.39
N ASP A 129 -42.52 4.22 -14.36
CA ASP A 129 -43.09 3.53 -13.20
C ASP A 129 -42.23 3.68 -11.96
N PHE A 130 -40.91 3.53 -12.11
CA PHE A 130 -39.95 3.74 -11.01
C PHE A 130 -40.03 5.18 -10.46
N ILE A 131 -40.12 6.17 -11.34
CA ILE A 131 -40.20 7.58 -10.94
C ILE A 131 -41.51 7.84 -10.18
N LEU A 132 -42.67 7.41 -10.71
CA LEU A 132 -43.97 7.58 -10.06
C LEU A 132 -44.01 6.90 -8.70
N GLN A 133 -43.50 5.67 -8.60
CA GLN A 133 -43.43 4.94 -7.33
C GLN A 133 -42.55 5.72 -6.33
N THR A 134 -41.34 6.12 -6.72
CA THR A 134 -40.40 6.82 -5.81
C THR A 134 -40.99 8.18 -5.37
N LEU A 135 -41.63 8.94 -6.25
CA LEU A 135 -42.27 10.20 -5.88
C LEU A 135 -43.44 9.98 -4.91
N SER A 136 -44.24 8.93 -5.09
CA SER A 136 -45.28 8.53 -4.14
C SER A 136 -44.69 8.21 -2.77
N GLU A 137 -43.59 7.43 -2.71
CA GLU A 137 -42.90 7.10 -1.47
C GLU A 137 -42.32 8.36 -0.78
N LEU A 138 -41.69 9.28 -1.52
CA LEU A 138 -41.17 10.52 -0.96
C LEU A 138 -42.29 11.40 -0.38
N LYS A 139 -43.44 11.44 -1.02
CA LYS A 139 -44.61 12.15 -0.53
C LYS A 139 -45.16 11.51 0.75
N GLN A 140 -45.28 10.18 0.78
CA GLN A 140 -45.75 9.43 1.98
C GLN A 140 -44.81 9.63 3.16
N ARG A 141 -43.50 9.76 2.93
CA ARG A 141 -42.46 10.05 3.96
C ARG A 141 -42.44 11.52 4.41
N GLY A 142 -43.20 12.41 3.78
CA GLY A 142 -43.19 13.86 4.06
C GLY A 142 -42.00 14.59 3.48
N VAL A 143 -41.22 13.95 2.62
CA VAL A 143 -39.99 14.54 2.02
C VAL A 143 -40.34 15.56 0.94
N THR A 144 -41.44 15.38 0.23
CA THR A 144 -41.93 16.28 -0.82
C THR A 144 -43.42 16.62 -0.60
N ARG A 145 -43.84 17.80 -1.09
CA ARG A 145 -45.26 18.17 -1.18
C ARG A 145 -45.53 18.89 -2.50
N ARG A 146 -46.84 18.88 -2.91
CA ARG A 146 -47.34 19.77 -3.97
C ARG A 146 -47.16 21.23 -3.59
N ALA A 147 -46.88 22.05 -4.54
CA ALA A 147 -46.69 23.49 -4.37
C ALA A 147 -47.36 24.30 -5.44
N GLU A 148 -47.78 25.50 -5.09
CA GLU A 148 -48.34 26.48 -6.03
C GLU A 148 -47.20 27.27 -6.70
N PRO A 149 -47.39 27.82 -7.91
CA PRO A 149 -46.34 28.54 -8.64
C PRO A 149 -45.75 29.72 -7.87
N HIS A 150 -46.49 30.36 -7.00
CA HIS A 150 -46.02 31.52 -6.21
C HIS A 150 -45.12 31.08 -5.03
N GLU A 151 -45.18 29.82 -4.63
CA GLU A 151 -44.35 29.25 -3.54
C GLU A 151 -42.94 28.88 -4.03
N VAL A 152 -42.67 28.83 -5.33
CA VAL A 152 -41.45 28.30 -5.91
C VAL A 152 -40.69 29.36 -6.68
N ASN A 153 -39.44 29.63 -6.25
CA ASN A 153 -38.51 30.52 -6.98
C ASN A 153 -37.72 29.79 -8.03
N ASN A 154 -37.25 28.58 -7.75
CA ASN A 154 -36.38 27.80 -8.61
C ASN A 154 -36.87 26.37 -8.75
N THR A 155 -36.75 25.86 -9.96
CA THR A 155 -37.01 24.44 -10.25
C THR A 155 -35.74 23.84 -10.85
N ALA A 156 -35.53 22.53 -10.58
CA ALA A 156 -34.51 21.75 -11.27
C ALA A 156 -35.09 20.36 -11.63
N PRO A 157 -34.63 19.76 -12.71
CA PRO A 157 -35.11 18.46 -13.14
C PRO A 157 -34.69 17.35 -12.17
N LEU A 158 -35.49 16.28 -12.14
CA LEU A 158 -35.09 15.03 -11.52
C LEU A 158 -34.44 14.13 -12.59
N GLY A 159 -33.44 13.36 -12.22
CA GLY A 159 -32.82 12.36 -13.07
C GLY A 159 -32.77 10.99 -12.39
N VAL A 160 -32.59 9.93 -13.17
CA VAL A 160 -32.44 8.57 -12.66
C VAL A 160 -31.01 8.12 -12.86
N ALA A 161 -30.32 7.82 -11.76
CA ALA A 161 -29.03 7.18 -11.77
C ALA A 161 -29.20 5.66 -11.62
N ILE A 162 -28.63 4.90 -12.54
CA ILE A 162 -28.60 3.44 -12.48
C ILE A 162 -27.26 3.03 -11.92
N GLN A 163 -27.26 2.37 -10.77
CA GLN A 163 -26.07 1.79 -10.17
C GLN A 163 -25.64 0.52 -10.93
N LYS A 164 -24.41 0.07 -10.73
CA LYS A 164 -23.88 -1.11 -11.42
C LYS A 164 -24.64 -2.40 -11.13
N ASN A 165 -25.19 -2.52 -9.93
CA ASN A 165 -26.08 -3.61 -9.52
C ASN A 165 -27.52 -3.50 -10.05
N GLY A 166 -27.78 -2.59 -10.99
CA GLY A 166 -29.11 -2.35 -11.56
C GLY A 166 -30.02 -1.48 -10.69
N LYS A 167 -29.67 -1.18 -9.42
CA LYS A 167 -30.47 -0.35 -8.53
C LYS A 167 -30.60 1.07 -9.07
N ARG A 168 -31.84 1.54 -9.18
CA ARG A 168 -32.17 2.89 -9.65
C ARG A 168 -32.28 3.84 -8.47
N ARG A 169 -31.80 5.09 -8.62
CA ARG A 169 -31.96 6.16 -7.64
C ARG A 169 -32.35 7.46 -8.31
N ILE A 170 -33.35 8.16 -7.77
CA ILE A 170 -33.67 9.52 -8.18
C ILE A 170 -32.64 10.48 -7.59
N TYR A 171 -32.15 11.42 -8.40
CA TYR A 171 -31.37 12.55 -7.95
C TYR A 171 -31.95 13.87 -8.47
N TYR A 172 -31.80 14.92 -7.69
CA TYR A 172 -32.20 16.27 -8.02
C TYR A 172 -31.03 16.97 -8.74
N ALA A 173 -31.22 17.30 -10.02
CA ALA A 173 -30.17 17.87 -10.88
C ALA A 173 -29.97 19.36 -10.56
N CYS A 174 -29.54 19.68 -9.35
CA CYS A 174 -29.47 20.99 -8.72
C CYS A 174 -28.29 21.84 -9.23
N THR A 175 -27.82 21.61 -10.48
CA THR A 175 -26.62 22.24 -11.03
C THR A 175 -26.71 23.76 -11.07
N PHE A 176 -27.87 24.31 -11.39
CA PHE A 176 -28.08 25.76 -11.41
C PHE A 176 -27.94 26.35 -9.99
N LEU A 177 -28.71 25.87 -9.04
CA LEU A 177 -28.71 26.35 -7.65
C LEU A 177 -27.33 26.15 -6.97
N ASN A 178 -26.68 25.01 -7.22
CA ASN A 178 -25.34 24.71 -6.69
C ASN A 178 -24.27 25.76 -7.06
N ARG A 179 -24.45 26.51 -8.15
CA ARG A 179 -23.52 27.60 -8.52
C ARG A 179 -23.59 28.82 -7.62
N TYR A 180 -24.72 29.01 -6.95
CA TYR A 180 -24.98 30.13 -6.07
C TYR A 180 -24.77 29.80 -4.60
N MET A 181 -24.68 28.52 -4.26
CA MET A 181 -24.44 28.06 -2.89
C MET A 181 -22.98 28.23 -2.50
N ARG A 182 -22.75 28.60 -1.26
CA ARG A 182 -21.43 28.59 -0.65
C ARG A 182 -20.98 27.16 -0.40
N HIS A 183 -19.74 26.85 -0.73
CA HIS A 183 -19.11 25.57 -0.52
C HIS A 183 -17.94 25.73 0.44
N ASP A 184 -18.11 25.29 1.67
CA ASP A 184 -17.06 25.23 2.65
C ASP A 184 -16.23 23.96 2.43
N ARG A 185 -14.89 24.08 2.58
CA ARG A 185 -14.02 22.90 2.52
C ARG A 185 -14.25 22.03 3.75
N PHE A 186 -14.41 20.76 3.55
CA PHE A 186 -14.44 19.77 4.61
C PHE A 186 -13.80 18.46 4.11
N LYS A 187 -13.38 17.61 5.02
CA LYS A 187 -12.83 16.30 4.70
C LYS A 187 -13.72 15.24 5.32
N TYR A 188 -14.02 14.23 4.54
CA TYR A 188 -14.59 12.99 5.04
C TYR A 188 -13.55 12.18 5.79
N GLU A 189 -14.01 11.40 6.74
CA GLU A 189 -13.29 10.22 7.15
C GLU A 189 -13.29 9.20 6.01
N SER A 190 -12.29 8.36 5.98
CA SER A 190 -12.20 7.33 4.95
C SER A 190 -11.38 6.15 5.46
N MET A 191 -11.55 4.99 4.84
CA MET A 191 -10.69 3.84 5.09
C MET A 191 -9.21 4.18 4.93
N ARG A 192 -8.85 5.07 3.98
CA ARG A 192 -7.47 5.52 3.79
C ARG A 192 -6.93 6.34 4.96
N SER A 193 -7.75 7.20 5.56
CA SER A 193 -7.31 8.10 6.64
C SER A 193 -7.31 7.43 8.01
N GLN A 194 -8.25 6.54 8.30
CA GLN A 194 -8.49 5.97 9.62
C GLN A 194 -8.64 4.44 9.63
N GLY A 195 -8.91 3.82 8.48
CA GLY A 195 -9.24 2.39 8.44
C GLY A 195 -8.15 1.50 9.06
N ARG A 196 -6.87 1.82 8.85
CA ARG A 196 -5.77 1.05 9.45
C ARG A 196 -5.73 1.17 10.96
N GLU A 197 -5.96 2.36 11.51
CA GLU A 197 -6.00 2.58 12.95
C GLU A 197 -7.18 1.85 13.58
N VAL A 198 -8.37 1.97 12.98
CA VAL A 198 -9.61 1.35 13.47
C VAL A 198 -9.54 -0.18 13.45
N PHE A 199 -8.97 -0.78 12.40
CA PHE A 199 -8.94 -2.25 12.23
C PHE A 199 -7.64 -2.89 12.70
N SER A 200 -6.81 -2.20 13.48
CA SER A 200 -5.51 -2.68 13.95
C SER A 200 -5.54 -3.45 15.27
N THR A 201 -6.70 -3.60 15.92
CA THR A 201 -6.82 -4.31 17.20
C THR A 201 -6.34 -5.75 17.07
N ASP A 202 -5.36 -6.14 17.91
CA ASP A 202 -4.71 -7.44 17.87
C ASP A 202 -5.26 -8.40 18.94
N ALA A 203 -6.60 -8.50 19.00
CA ALA A 203 -7.28 -9.47 19.87
C ALA A 203 -7.62 -10.72 19.05
N PRO A 204 -7.45 -11.93 19.62
CA PRO A 204 -7.73 -13.19 18.89
C PRO A 204 -9.19 -13.32 18.47
N ASP A 205 -10.11 -12.78 19.27
CA ASP A 205 -11.56 -12.83 19.05
C ASP A 205 -12.13 -11.53 18.45
N ALA A 206 -11.25 -10.70 17.86
CA ALA A 206 -11.67 -9.45 17.27
C ALA A 206 -12.66 -9.64 16.13
N VAL A 207 -13.72 -8.83 16.15
CA VAL A 207 -14.80 -8.87 15.15
C VAL A 207 -15.15 -7.49 14.63
N THR A 208 -15.71 -7.44 13.45
CA THR A 208 -16.21 -6.22 12.81
C THR A 208 -17.69 -6.03 13.07
N TRP A 209 -18.13 -4.77 12.95
CA TRP A 209 -19.53 -4.37 12.97
C TRP A 209 -19.79 -3.25 11.96
N ALA A 210 -21.04 -3.12 11.51
CA ALA A 210 -21.48 -2.04 10.63
C ALA A 210 -22.93 -1.63 10.93
N VAL A 211 -23.21 -0.32 10.78
CA VAL A 211 -24.56 0.27 10.90
C VAL A 211 -24.74 1.24 9.73
N ASP A 212 -25.88 1.17 9.04
CA ASP A 212 -26.27 2.02 7.91
C ASP A 212 -27.61 2.71 8.19
N LEU A 213 -27.70 4.01 7.93
CA LEU A 213 -28.92 4.79 8.15
C LEU A 213 -29.88 4.68 6.96
N PHE A 214 -31.16 4.55 7.26
CA PHE A 214 -32.20 4.59 6.24
C PHE A 214 -32.40 6.01 5.71
N SER A 215 -32.27 6.22 4.39
CA SER A 215 -32.62 7.49 3.72
C SER A 215 -31.99 8.76 4.35
N ALA A 216 -30.78 8.66 4.85
CA ALA A 216 -30.07 9.61 5.72
C ALA A 216 -30.29 11.11 5.43
N PHE A 217 -30.08 11.54 4.19
CA PHE A 217 -30.23 12.97 3.82
C PHE A 217 -31.64 13.51 4.00
N HIS A 218 -32.66 12.69 3.80
CA HIS A 218 -34.04 13.10 3.89
C HIS A 218 -34.49 13.44 5.33
N PHE A 219 -33.76 13.00 6.36
CA PHE A 219 -34.01 13.39 7.77
C PHE A 219 -33.71 14.86 8.05
N VAL A 220 -32.80 15.46 7.25
CA VAL A 220 -32.50 16.89 7.39
C VAL A 220 -33.65 17.69 6.78
N ASP A 221 -34.51 18.26 7.62
CA ASP A 221 -35.58 19.15 7.17
C ASP A 221 -35.00 20.36 6.44
N VAL A 222 -35.65 20.81 5.37
CA VAL A 222 -35.37 22.08 4.72
C VAL A 222 -36.16 23.17 5.39
N ALA A 223 -35.52 24.21 5.86
CA ALA A 223 -36.15 25.37 6.50
C ALA A 223 -37.26 25.93 5.61
N PRO A 224 -38.46 26.30 6.15
CA PRO A 224 -39.57 26.78 5.35
C PRO A 224 -39.23 27.92 4.38
N SER A 225 -38.38 28.86 4.81
CA SER A 225 -37.86 29.97 3.99
C SER A 225 -37.03 29.54 2.79
N ALA A 226 -36.43 28.34 2.85
CA ALA A 226 -35.52 27.81 1.85
C ALA A 226 -36.20 26.84 0.87
N GLN A 227 -37.36 26.26 1.22
CA GLN A 227 -38.06 25.28 0.37
C GLN A 227 -38.34 25.82 -1.03
N LYS A 228 -38.66 27.12 -1.16
CA LYS A 228 -38.90 27.80 -2.44
C LYS A 228 -37.76 27.64 -3.48
N TYR A 229 -36.56 27.32 -3.08
CA TYR A 229 -35.42 27.12 -3.99
C TYR A 229 -35.30 25.65 -4.48
N LEU A 230 -36.04 24.72 -3.90
CA LEU A 230 -35.89 23.28 -4.17
C LEU A 230 -37.13 22.69 -4.86
N GLY A 231 -37.65 23.41 -5.87
CA GLY A 231 -38.81 22.98 -6.65
C GLY A 231 -38.44 22.02 -7.79
N PHE A 232 -39.40 21.17 -8.15
CA PHE A 232 -39.32 20.32 -9.33
C PHE A 232 -40.72 20.10 -9.93
N ARG A 233 -40.76 19.69 -11.21
CA ARG A 233 -42.01 19.23 -11.83
C ARG A 233 -42.02 17.72 -11.94
N ASP A 234 -43.12 17.09 -11.65
CA ASP A 234 -43.29 15.66 -11.88
C ASP A 234 -43.54 15.34 -13.37
N LEU A 235 -43.86 14.08 -13.69
CA LEU A 235 -44.08 13.64 -15.06
C LEU A 235 -45.37 14.17 -15.70
N ASP A 236 -46.31 14.63 -14.88
CA ASP A 236 -47.55 15.21 -15.33
C ASP A 236 -47.51 16.76 -15.35
N GLY A 237 -46.32 17.33 -15.05
CA GLY A 237 -46.05 18.77 -15.05
C GLY A 237 -46.45 19.47 -13.74
N GLU A 238 -46.97 18.74 -12.74
CA GLU A 238 -47.35 19.25 -11.45
C GLU A 238 -46.12 19.72 -10.65
N LEU A 239 -46.26 20.85 -9.97
CA LEU A 239 -45.20 21.49 -9.25
C LEU A 239 -45.11 20.96 -7.80
N HIS A 240 -43.91 20.56 -7.42
CA HIS A 240 -43.56 20.05 -6.09
C HIS A 240 -42.38 20.78 -5.50
N ILE A 241 -42.24 20.76 -4.18
CA ILE A 241 -41.06 21.19 -3.45
C ILE A 241 -40.54 20.11 -2.51
N PHE A 242 -39.22 20.10 -2.29
CA PHE A 242 -38.60 19.29 -1.26
C PHE A 242 -38.76 19.96 0.12
N GLN A 243 -39.19 19.16 1.10
CA GLN A 243 -39.25 19.52 2.51
C GLN A 243 -38.13 18.84 3.33
N GLY A 244 -37.61 17.70 2.85
CA GLY A 244 -36.40 17.08 3.31
C GLY A 244 -35.26 17.29 2.29
N MET A 245 -34.00 17.28 2.70
CA MET A 245 -32.84 17.55 1.85
C MET A 245 -32.70 16.51 0.73
N PRO A 246 -32.75 16.89 -0.57
CA PRO A 246 -32.63 15.96 -1.66
C PRO A 246 -31.17 15.60 -1.98
N PHE A 247 -30.97 14.42 -2.57
CA PHE A 247 -29.71 14.05 -3.21
C PHE A 247 -29.43 14.97 -4.41
N GLY A 248 -28.22 15.54 -4.48
CA GLY A 248 -27.79 16.45 -5.57
C GLY A 248 -27.53 17.87 -5.11
N VAL A 249 -27.94 18.24 -3.90
CA VAL A 249 -27.57 19.51 -3.26
C VAL A 249 -26.13 19.43 -2.76
N SER A 250 -25.25 20.29 -3.30
CA SER A 250 -23.79 20.17 -3.06
C SER A 250 -23.32 20.39 -1.61
N PRO A 251 -23.95 21.24 -0.76
CA PRO A 251 -23.64 21.30 0.67
C PRO A 251 -24.14 20.09 1.49
N GLY A 252 -25.05 19.29 0.97
CA GLY A 252 -25.69 18.20 1.70
C GLY A 252 -24.75 17.28 2.46
N PRO A 253 -23.69 16.76 1.82
CA PRO A 253 -22.73 15.89 2.51
C PRO A 253 -22.04 16.56 3.71
N ARG A 254 -21.69 17.82 3.60
CA ARG A 254 -21.11 18.58 4.71
C ARG A 254 -22.12 18.75 5.85
N VAL A 255 -23.32 19.17 5.52
CA VAL A 255 -24.40 19.40 6.49
C VAL A 255 -24.68 18.14 7.29
N PHE A 256 -24.81 17.01 6.60
CA PHE A 256 -25.05 15.72 7.25
C PHE A 256 -23.87 15.27 8.13
N THR A 257 -22.63 15.48 7.67
CA THR A 257 -21.43 15.20 8.47
C THR A 257 -21.36 16.06 9.73
N ILE A 258 -21.70 17.35 9.64
CA ILE A 258 -21.73 18.24 10.81
C ILE A 258 -22.82 17.82 11.79
N LEU A 259 -24.00 17.50 11.30
CA LEU A 259 -25.11 17.02 12.12
C LEU A 259 -24.70 15.82 13.00
N LEU A 260 -23.99 14.86 12.43
CA LEU A 260 -23.59 13.65 13.16
C LEU A 260 -22.34 13.81 14.05
N ARG A 261 -21.54 14.87 13.89
CA ARG A 261 -20.30 15.06 14.67
C ARG A 261 -20.46 14.89 16.19
N PRO A 262 -21.49 15.48 16.86
CA PRO A 262 -21.65 15.31 18.30
C PRO A 262 -21.89 13.85 18.71
N ALA A 263 -22.70 13.12 17.94
CA ALA A 263 -22.97 11.72 18.20
C ALA A 263 -21.72 10.85 18.00
N VAL A 264 -20.99 11.08 16.91
CA VAL A 264 -19.71 10.41 16.63
C VAL A 264 -18.68 10.69 17.74
N ALA A 265 -18.59 11.94 18.21
CA ALA A 265 -17.71 12.31 19.32
C ALA A 265 -18.10 11.59 20.62
N TYR A 266 -19.41 11.54 20.94
CA TYR A 266 -19.92 10.83 22.09
C TYR A 266 -19.58 9.33 22.04
N TRP A 267 -19.83 8.66 20.91
CA TRP A 267 -19.55 7.23 20.78
C TRP A 267 -18.05 6.92 20.92
N ARG A 268 -17.18 7.77 20.40
CA ARG A 268 -15.72 7.58 20.53
C ARG A 268 -15.20 7.87 21.93
N THR A 269 -15.70 8.92 22.57
CA THR A 269 -15.16 9.36 23.88
C THR A 269 -15.80 8.63 25.06
N VAL A 270 -17.14 8.44 25.04
CA VAL A 270 -17.88 7.86 26.15
C VAL A 270 -17.99 6.35 26.01
N LEU A 271 -18.44 5.86 24.83
CA LEU A 271 -18.57 4.42 24.60
C LEU A 271 -17.23 3.77 24.24
N ARG A 272 -16.22 4.60 23.90
CA ARG A 272 -14.91 4.14 23.40
C ARG A 272 -15.03 3.19 22.20
N ALA A 273 -16.00 3.46 21.32
CA ALA A 273 -16.21 2.72 20.10
C ALA A 273 -15.14 3.04 19.07
N ASN A 274 -14.63 2.01 18.41
CA ASN A 274 -13.55 2.15 17.40
C ASN A 274 -14.14 1.93 15.99
N PHE A 275 -14.30 2.99 15.20
CA PHE A 275 -14.97 2.94 13.90
C PHE A 275 -14.56 4.08 12.96
N VAL A 276 -14.75 3.84 11.66
CA VAL A 276 -14.72 4.84 10.58
C VAL A 276 -16.16 5.27 10.28
N HIS A 277 -16.35 6.57 10.09
CA HIS A 277 -17.62 7.18 9.75
C HIS A 277 -17.56 7.86 8.38
N LEU A 278 -18.43 7.46 7.47
CA LEU A 278 -18.60 8.11 6.16
C LEU A 278 -20.08 8.34 5.86
N LEU A 279 -20.57 9.56 6.11
CA LEU A 279 -21.97 9.93 5.93
C LEU A 279 -22.91 9.03 6.77
N ASP A 280 -23.69 8.18 6.10
CA ASP A 280 -24.66 7.26 6.66
C ASP A 280 -24.08 5.90 7.07
N ASP A 281 -22.81 5.64 6.78
CA ASP A 281 -22.17 4.34 6.92
C ASP A 281 -21.16 4.37 8.08
N PHE A 282 -21.34 3.51 9.07
CA PHE A 282 -20.46 3.34 10.23
C PHE A 282 -19.90 1.93 10.22
N THR A 283 -18.61 1.77 10.28
CA THR A 283 -17.98 0.45 10.31
C THR A 283 -16.82 0.43 11.28
N GLY A 284 -16.77 -0.55 12.17
CA GLY A 284 -15.77 -0.62 13.23
C GLY A 284 -15.29 -2.02 13.55
N GLN A 285 -14.35 -2.09 14.48
CA GLN A 285 -13.79 -3.30 15.05
C GLN A 285 -13.83 -3.22 16.57
N GLU A 286 -14.18 -4.34 17.21
CA GLU A 286 -14.08 -4.49 18.67
C GLU A 286 -13.31 -5.77 19.01
N ALA A 287 -12.77 -5.82 20.23
CA ALA A 287 -11.89 -6.90 20.65
C ALA A 287 -12.63 -8.23 20.87
N THR A 288 -13.94 -8.18 21.17
CA THR A 288 -14.80 -9.37 21.37
C THR A 288 -16.18 -9.19 20.75
N PRO A 289 -16.87 -10.31 20.41
CA PRO A 289 -18.24 -10.28 19.89
C PRO A 289 -19.24 -9.62 20.85
N GLU A 290 -19.13 -9.85 22.16
CA GLU A 290 -20.04 -9.29 23.17
C GLU A 290 -19.88 -7.77 23.22
N ARG A 291 -18.64 -7.28 23.17
CA ARG A 291 -18.38 -5.83 23.13
C ARG A 291 -18.92 -5.21 21.84
N ALA A 292 -18.71 -5.87 20.69
CA ALA A 292 -19.24 -5.42 19.42
C ALA A 292 -20.78 -5.34 19.44
N SER A 293 -21.46 -6.36 19.94
CA SER A 293 -22.92 -6.39 20.08
C SER A 293 -23.41 -5.25 20.99
N ARG A 294 -22.78 -5.06 22.15
CA ARG A 294 -23.13 -3.97 23.07
C ARG A 294 -22.97 -2.58 22.44
N ILE A 295 -21.81 -2.33 21.82
CA ILE A 295 -21.53 -1.04 21.16
C ILE A 295 -22.53 -0.78 20.02
N THR A 296 -22.76 -1.77 19.17
CA THR A 296 -23.72 -1.66 18.06
C THR A 296 -25.11 -1.37 18.55
N SER A 297 -25.62 -2.09 19.58
CA SER A 297 -26.93 -1.83 20.17
C SER A 297 -27.03 -0.43 20.78
N GLN A 298 -26.00 0.03 21.49
CA GLN A 298 -25.98 1.39 22.06
C GLN A 298 -25.99 2.48 20.97
N ILE A 299 -25.24 2.29 19.89
CA ILE A 299 -25.23 3.22 18.75
C ILE A 299 -26.61 3.26 18.08
N VAL A 300 -27.22 2.10 17.81
CA VAL A 300 -28.56 1.99 17.19
C VAL A 300 -29.60 2.67 18.06
N THR A 301 -29.67 2.36 19.37
CA THR A 301 -30.59 3.01 20.31
C THR A 301 -30.39 4.52 20.33
N HIS A 302 -29.15 4.99 20.44
CA HIS A 302 -28.87 6.42 20.47
C HIS A 302 -29.24 7.13 19.16
N LEU A 303 -29.06 6.51 18.00
CA LEU A 303 -29.53 7.05 16.71
C LEU A 303 -31.07 7.12 16.66
N GLN A 304 -31.76 6.13 17.18
CA GLN A 304 -33.22 6.14 17.28
C GLN A 304 -33.71 7.25 18.24
N ASP A 305 -33.03 7.45 19.38
CA ASP A 305 -33.29 8.54 20.34
C ASP A 305 -33.07 9.93 19.74
N LEU A 306 -32.16 10.04 18.76
CA LEU A 306 -31.93 11.26 17.99
C LEU A 306 -32.92 11.43 16.82
N GLY A 307 -33.82 10.48 16.57
CA GLY A 307 -34.87 10.54 15.58
C GLY A 307 -34.60 9.82 14.26
N PHE A 308 -33.46 9.16 14.09
CA PHE A 308 -33.17 8.38 12.88
C PHE A 308 -33.93 7.04 12.85
N ILE A 309 -34.07 6.50 11.66
CA ILE A 309 -34.60 5.14 11.43
C ILE A 309 -33.41 4.29 10.96
N ILE A 310 -33.24 3.12 11.57
CA ILE A 310 -32.23 2.13 11.21
C ILE A 310 -32.93 1.00 10.45
N GLN A 311 -32.24 0.46 9.46
CA GLN A 311 -32.65 -0.79 8.81
C GLN A 311 -31.96 -1.94 9.53
N ASP A 312 -32.72 -2.69 10.34
CA ASP A 312 -32.18 -3.80 11.13
C ASP A 312 -31.48 -4.85 10.25
N GLU A 313 -31.95 -5.04 9.03
CA GLU A 313 -31.36 -5.93 8.02
C GLU A 313 -29.92 -5.51 7.60
N LYS A 314 -29.55 -4.25 7.83
CA LYS A 314 -28.23 -3.70 7.50
C LYS A 314 -27.34 -3.50 8.71
N VAL A 315 -27.81 -3.86 9.89
CA VAL A 315 -26.96 -3.92 11.08
C VAL A 315 -26.21 -5.23 11.06
N VAL A 316 -24.90 -5.16 10.92
CA VAL A 316 -24.02 -6.33 10.89
C VAL A 316 -23.11 -6.29 12.11
N CYS A 317 -22.98 -7.43 12.80
CA CYS A 317 -22.13 -7.53 13.99
C CYS A 317 -21.53 -8.93 14.12
N GLY A 318 -20.32 -9.02 14.67
CA GLY A 318 -19.68 -10.28 15.03
C GLY A 318 -18.98 -11.01 13.88
N LEU A 319 -18.66 -10.35 12.78
CA LEU A 319 -17.96 -10.96 11.66
C LEU A 319 -16.43 -10.83 11.78
N ALA A 320 -15.72 -11.94 11.72
CA ALA A 320 -14.26 -11.94 11.58
C ALA A 320 -13.83 -11.49 10.16
N ILE A 321 -14.68 -11.75 9.16
CA ILE A 321 -14.47 -11.30 7.77
C ILE A 321 -15.70 -10.49 7.36
N MET A 322 -15.50 -9.17 7.15
CA MET A 322 -16.52 -8.27 6.62
C MET A 322 -16.41 -8.25 5.09
N PRO A 323 -17.40 -8.79 4.37
CA PRO A 323 -17.31 -8.91 2.91
C PRO A 323 -17.33 -7.56 2.19
N ARG A 324 -17.99 -6.55 2.80
CA ARG A 324 -18.03 -5.19 2.25
C ARG A 324 -18.27 -4.15 3.35
N ALA A 325 -17.32 -3.22 3.47
CA ALA A 325 -17.41 -2.03 4.32
C ALA A 325 -16.69 -0.87 3.65
N LEU A 326 -17.37 0.24 3.42
CA LEU A 326 -16.82 1.44 2.77
C LEU A 326 -16.05 1.13 1.46
N GLY A 327 -16.49 0.11 0.72
CA GLY A 327 -15.91 -0.31 -0.56
C GLY A 327 -14.72 -1.26 -0.47
N PHE A 328 -14.44 -1.86 0.70
CA PHE A 328 -13.38 -2.83 0.93
C PHE A 328 -13.92 -4.09 1.63
N LYS A 329 -13.24 -5.22 1.43
CA LYS A 329 -13.38 -6.42 2.25
C LYS A 329 -12.32 -6.35 3.35
N ILE A 330 -12.73 -6.64 4.59
CA ILE A 330 -11.86 -6.62 5.77
C ILE A 330 -11.72 -8.06 6.25
N ASP A 331 -10.51 -8.58 6.29
CA ASP A 331 -10.18 -9.91 6.74
C ASP A 331 -9.30 -9.81 7.99
N LEU A 332 -9.92 -9.89 9.18
CA LEU A 332 -9.21 -9.76 10.46
C LEU A 332 -8.28 -10.94 10.72
N PRO A 333 -8.65 -12.22 10.45
CA PRO A 333 -7.75 -13.36 10.58
C PRO A 333 -6.45 -13.21 9.79
N GLN A 334 -6.53 -12.71 8.54
CA GLN A 334 -5.34 -12.44 7.73
C GLN A 334 -4.72 -11.07 8.00
N LYS A 335 -5.37 -10.21 8.79
CA LYS A 335 -4.99 -8.81 9.03
C LYS A 335 -4.77 -8.04 7.72
N LYS A 336 -5.70 -8.19 6.77
CA LYS A 336 -5.61 -7.59 5.44
C LYS A 336 -6.91 -6.93 4.99
N PHE A 337 -6.72 -5.85 4.21
CA PHE A 337 -7.78 -5.30 3.36
C PHE A 337 -7.69 -5.94 1.97
N PHE A 338 -8.84 -6.27 1.39
CA PHE A 338 -8.99 -6.71 0.01
C PHE A 338 -10.01 -5.82 -0.71
N LEU A 339 -9.93 -5.82 -2.03
CA LEU A 339 -11.06 -5.33 -2.83
C LEU A 339 -12.17 -6.38 -2.84
N PRO A 340 -13.45 -5.97 -2.80
CA PRO A 340 -14.57 -6.87 -3.06
C PRO A 340 -14.48 -7.48 -4.46
N ASP A 341 -14.97 -8.71 -4.62
CA ASP A 341 -14.81 -9.50 -5.85
C ASP A 341 -15.37 -8.82 -7.11
N ASP A 342 -16.49 -8.10 -6.97
CA ASP A 342 -17.09 -7.33 -8.07
C ASP A 342 -16.17 -6.20 -8.56
N ARG A 343 -15.46 -5.54 -7.66
CA ARG A 343 -14.46 -4.52 -8.01
C ARG A 343 -13.21 -5.12 -8.65
N VAL A 344 -12.76 -6.27 -8.16
CA VAL A 344 -11.65 -7.03 -8.77
C VAL A 344 -12.01 -7.40 -10.20
N LYS A 345 -13.18 -8.01 -10.39
CA LYS A 345 -13.71 -8.41 -11.70
C LYS A 345 -13.80 -7.23 -12.66
N GLU A 346 -14.32 -6.08 -12.20
CA GLU A 346 -14.42 -4.87 -13.00
C GLU A 346 -13.06 -4.36 -13.50
N ILE A 347 -12.04 -4.35 -12.63
CA ILE A 347 -10.68 -3.93 -13.00
C ILE A 347 -10.11 -4.88 -14.06
N VAL A 348 -10.22 -6.19 -13.83
CA VAL A 348 -9.71 -7.23 -14.74
C VAL A 348 -10.40 -7.15 -16.11
N GLU A 349 -11.72 -7.12 -16.14
CA GLU A 349 -12.50 -7.05 -17.38
C GLU A 349 -12.20 -5.77 -18.18
N GLN A 350 -12.09 -4.63 -17.49
CA GLN A 350 -11.75 -3.37 -18.16
C GLN A 350 -10.34 -3.41 -18.75
N ALA A 351 -9.35 -3.93 -18.00
CA ALA A 351 -7.98 -4.08 -18.50
C ALA A 351 -7.92 -5.03 -19.72
N GLN A 352 -8.61 -6.18 -19.65
CA GLN A 352 -8.71 -7.14 -20.75
C GLN A 352 -9.39 -6.54 -21.99
N ARG A 353 -10.47 -5.79 -21.80
CA ARG A 353 -11.18 -5.09 -22.87
C ARG A 353 -10.25 -4.10 -23.58
N ILE A 354 -9.53 -3.26 -22.85
CA ILE A 354 -8.59 -2.30 -23.45
C ILE A 354 -7.48 -3.02 -24.22
N LEU A 355 -6.92 -4.11 -23.66
CA LEU A 355 -5.91 -4.93 -24.35
C LEU A 355 -6.46 -5.59 -25.61
N SER A 356 -7.72 -6.06 -25.61
CA SER A 356 -8.34 -6.69 -26.77
C SER A 356 -8.64 -5.69 -27.89
N GLN A 357 -9.06 -4.47 -27.57
CA GLN A 357 -9.22 -3.38 -28.53
C GLN A 357 -7.89 -3.04 -29.20
N HIS A 358 -6.82 -2.96 -28.41
CA HIS A 358 -5.46 -2.75 -28.90
C HIS A 358 -4.99 -3.81 -29.91
N ARG A 359 -5.44 -5.08 -29.77
CA ARG A 359 -5.06 -6.18 -30.67
C ARG A 359 -5.88 -6.24 -31.98
N LYS A 360 -7.10 -5.68 -31.98
CA LYS A 360 -8.04 -5.77 -33.12
C LYS A 360 -7.80 -4.71 -34.19
N HIS A 361 -7.15 -3.60 -33.91
CA HIS A 361 -6.88 -2.55 -34.89
C HIS A 361 -5.59 -2.84 -35.65
N GLN A 362 -5.60 -2.53 -36.95
CA GLN A 362 -4.53 -2.86 -37.90
C GLN A 362 -3.12 -2.51 -37.40
N PRO A 363 -2.07 -3.25 -37.85
CA PRO A 363 -0.75 -3.26 -37.20
C PRO A 363 0.00 -1.91 -37.15
N ALA A 364 -0.43 -0.91 -37.91
CA ALA A 364 0.24 0.39 -37.94
C ALA A 364 -0.06 1.32 -36.72
N TYR A 365 -1.28 1.26 -36.14
CA TYR A 365 -1.70 2.21 -35.09
C TYR A 365 -2.67 1.56 -34.11
N LYS A 366 -2.12 0.96 -33.08
CA LYS A 366 -2.90 0.40 -31.94
C LYS A 366 -3.32 1.54 -31.02
N CYS A 367 -4.57 2.00 -31.13
CA CYS A 367 -5.11 3.11 -30.38
C CYS A 367 -6.18 2.65 -29.36
N VAL A 368 -6.22 3.28 -28.21
CA VAL A 368 -7.21 3.08 -27.14
C VAL A 368 -7.79 4.43 -26.73
N GLU A 369 -9.01 4.46 -26.22
CA GLU A 369 -9.60 5.70 -25.71
C GLU A 369 -8.87 6.13 -24.42
N ALA A 370 -8.39 7.39 -24.36
CA ALA A 370 -7.68 7.91 -23.19
C ALA A 370 -8.54 7.89 -21.92
N LEU A 371 -9.86 8.10 -22.06
CA LEU A 371 -10.81 8.02 -20.97
C LEU A 371 -10.84 6.65 -20.31
N ASP A 372 -10.77 5.57 -21.09
CA ASP A 372 -10.76 4.20 -20.56
C ASP A 372 -9.53 3.95 -19.68
N LEU A 373 -8.35 4.45 -20.08
CA LEU A 373 -7.12 4.34 -19.29
C LEU A 373 -7.21 5.11 -17.98
N ILE A 374 -7.67 6.38 -18.02
CA ILE A 374 -7.83 7.21 -16.81
C ILE A 374 -8.89 6.63 -15.88
N SER A 375 -10.00 6.13 -16.42
CA SER A 375 -11.06 5.48 -15.65
C SER A 375 -10.54 4.24 -14.91
N LEU A 376 -9.81 3.37 -15.62
CA LEU A 376 -9.18 2.19 -15.02
C LEU A 376 -8.18 2.58 -13.94
N ALA A 377 -7.27 3.51 -14.23
CA ALA A 377 -6.28 3.98 -13.28
C ALA A 377 -6.93 4.58 -12.02
N GLY A 378 -8.01 5.36 -12.17
CA GLY A 378 -8.79 5.90 -11.05
C GLY A 378 -9.40 4.82 -10.17
N LYS A 379 -9.96 3.75 -10.75
CA LYS A 379 -10.52 2.60 -10.01
C LYS A 379 -9.43 1.89 -9.21
N ILE A 380 -8.27 1.65 -9.80
CA ILE A 380 -7.14 0.99 -9.15
C ILE A 380 -6.62 1.86 -7.98
N VAL A 381 -6.36 3.15 -8.23
CA VAL A 381 -5.86 4.06 -7.18
C VAL A 381 -6.88 4.25 -6.05
N SER A 382 -8.18 4.18 -6.32
CA SER A 382 -9.21 4.21 -5.26
C SER A 382 -9.14 2.99 -4.34
N GLY A 383 -8.53 1.89 -4.80
CA GLY A 383 -8.32 0.65 -4.06
C GLY A 383 -6.96 0.56 -3.35
N ASP A 384 -6.20 1.65 -3.23
CA ASP A 384 -4.80 1.61 -2.76
C ASP A 384 -4.62 1.05 -1.34
N ILE A 385 -5.61 1.16 -0.46
CA ILE A 385 -5.54 0.58 0.88
C ILE A 385 -5.51 -0.97 0.85
N ALA A 386 -6.13 -1.57 -0.16
CA ALA A 386 -6.21 -3.03 -0.35
C ALA A 386 -5.13 -3.57 -1.30
N ILE A 387 -4.66 -2.76 -2.25
CA ILE A 387 -3.65 -3.13 -3.24
C ILE A 387 -2.24 -2.73 -2.76
N GLY A 388 -2.16 -1.70 -1.92
CA GLY A 388 -0.90 -1.11 -1.47
C GLY A 388 -0.24 -0.20 -2.51
N PRO A 389 1.06 0.09 -2.36
CA PRO A 389 1.82 1.02 -3.21
C PRO A 389 1.79 0.68 -4.71
N ARG A 390 1.58 -0.59 -5.05
CA ARG A 390 1.42 -1.06 -6.44
C ARG A 390 0.34 -0.33 -7.20
N SER A 391 -0.77 0.00 -6.54
CA SER A 391 -1.88 0.74 -7.15
C SER A 391 -1.41 2.02 -7.83
N ARG A 392 -0.40 2.69 -7.28
CA ARG A 392 0.15 3.94 -7.82
C ARG A 392 1.28 3.68 -8.80
N ILE A 393 2.18 2.76 -8.50
CA ILE A 393 3.36 2.48 -9.32
C ILE A 393 2.94 1.89 -10.67
N PHE A 394 2.12 0.86 -10.67
CA PHE A 394 1.70 0.20 -11.91
C PHE A 394 0.57 0.91 -12.67
N THR A 395 0.04 2.04 -12.16
CA THR A 395 -0.87 2.92 -12.93
C THR A 395 -0.15 4.10 -13.56
N ARG A 396 1.07 4.44 -13.16
CA ARG A 396 1.84 5.54 -13.76
C ARG A 396 2.00 5.44 -15.27
N PRO A 397 2.33 4.27 -15.87
CA PRO A 397 2.41 4.13 -17.31
C PRO A 397 1.09 4.46 -18.03
N LEU A 398 -0.07 4.20 -17.40
CA LEU A 398 -1.39 4.54 -17.93
C LEU A 398 -1.60 6.05 -17.94
N TYR A 399 -1.28 6.73 -16.83
CA TYR A 399 -1.34 8.19 -16.76
C TYR A 399 -0.34 8.85 -17.72
N SER A 400 0.90 8.36 -17.78
CA SER A 400 1.94 8.86 -18.68
C SER A 400 1.49 8.77 -20.14
N ALA A 401 0.90 7.63 -20.57
CA ALA A 401 0.39 7.46 -21.93
C ALA A 401 -0.66 8.50 -22.30
N VAL A 402 -1.49 8.91 -21.34
CA VAL A 402 -2.51 9.93 -21.57
C VAL A 402 -1.91 11.34 -21.55
N TYR A 403 -1.14 11.68 -20.53
CA TYR A 403 -0.59 13.04 -20.38
C TYR A 403 0.37 13.44 -21.48
N THR A 404 1.16 12.51 -22.01
CA THR A 404 2.08 12.78 -23.13
C THR A 404 1.36 13.07 -24.43
N GLN A 405 0.16 12.52 -24.67
CA GLN A 405 -0.56 12.62 -25.94
C GLN A 405 -1.78 13.56 -25.87
N VAL A 406 -2.38 13.76 -24.71
CA VAL A 406 -3.57 14.62 -24.50
C VAL A 406 -3.19 15.92 -23.79
N GLY A 407 -2.13 15.90 -22.98
CA GLY A 407 -1.73 17.01 -22.12
C GLY A 407 -2.37 17.00 -20.73
N ILE A 408 -1.97 17.94 -19.86
CA ILE A 408 -2.47 18.06 -18.50
C ILE A 408 -3.87 18.64 -18.50
N LEU A 409 -4.82 17.92 -17.91
CA LEU A 409 -6.20 18.38 -17.77
C LEU A 409 -6.28 19.49 -16.69
N ARG A 410 -6.60 20.70 -17.12
CA ARG A 410 -6.70 21.87 -16.24
C ARG A 410 -8.14 22.34 -15.99
N SER A 411 -9.10 21.86 -16.78
CA SER A 411 -10.50 22.29 -16.72
C SER A 411 -11.48 21.15 -17.03
N THR A 412 -12.74 21.36 -16.72
CA THR A 412 -13.82 20.42 -17.08
C THR A 412 -14.07 20.33 -18.58
N SER A 413 -13.70 21.37 -19.35
CA SER A 413 -13.75 21.33 -20.82
C SER A 413 -12.73 20.35 -21.40
N ASP A 414 -11.61 20.14 -20.70
CA ASP A 414 -10.58 19.20 -21.12
C ASP A 414 -11.02 17.73 -20.98
N TYR A 415 -12.12 17.48 -20.23
CA TYR A 415 -12.69 16.13 -20.13
C TYR A 415 -13.12 15.57 -21.49
N TYR A 416 -13.59 16.41 -22.40
CA TYR A 416 -13.92 15.99 -23.77
C TYR A 416 -12.69 15.56 -24.57
N SER A 417 -11.50 16.09 -24.22
CA SER A 417 -10.24 15.68 -24.86
C SER A 417 -9.84 14.25 -24.49
N LEU A 418 -10.31 13.71 -23.37
CA LEU A 418 -10.10 12.32 -22.96
C LEU A 418 -10.84 11.30 -23.83
N ARG A 419 -11.85 11.71 -24.62
CA ARG A 419 -12.50 10.83 -25.60
C ARG A 419 -11.69 10.62 -26.88
N ARG A 420 -10.45 11.14 -26.93
CA ARG A 420 -9.54 10.90 -28.06
C ARG A 420 -8.93 9.51 -27.95
N TYR A 421 -8.69 8.93 -29.11
CA TYR A 421 -7.89 7.71 -29.23
C TYR A 421 -6.41 8.07 -29.22
N ILE A 422 -5.64 7.37 -28.39
CA ILE A 422 -4.21 7.57 -28.21
C ILE A 422 -3.47 6.27 -28.48
N ARG A 423 -2.20 6.39 -28.90
CA ARG A 423 -1.30 5.23 -29.01
C ARG A 423 -1.08 4.62 -27.63
N LEU A 424 -1.12 3.31 -27.54
CA LEU A 424 -0.78 2.60 -26.29
C LEU A 424 0.73 2.27 -26.27
N PRO A 425 1.54 2.97 -25.46
CA PRO A 425 2.96 2.65 -25.31
C PRO A 425 3.15 1.25 -24.74
N LEU A 426 4.31 0.63 -25.00
CA LEU A 426 4.63 -0.72 -24.54
C LEU A 426 4.54 -0.84 -23.00
N ALA A 427 5.04 0.17 -22.26
CA ALA A 427 4.96 0.22 -20.81
C ALA A 427 3.50 0.23 -20.30
N ALA A 428 2.60 0.98 -20.97
CA ALA A 428 1.19 0.99 -20.61
C ALA A 428 0.50 -0.34 -20.94
N ALA A 429 0.88 -0.98 -22.05
CA ALA A 429 0.38 -2.33 -22.39
C ALA A 429 0.86 -3.39 -21.40
N ALA A 430 2.09 -3.31 -20.92
CA ALA A 430 2.63 -4.20 -19.87
C ALA A 430 1.88 -3.99 -18.54
N ALA A 431 1.65 -2.74 -18.15
CA ALA A 431 0.85 -2.41 -16.95
C ALA A 431 -0.58 -2.97 -17.05
N LEU A 432 -1.24 -2.81 -18.20
CA LEU A 432 -2.57 -3.40 -18.45
C LEU A 432 -2.55 -4.93 -18.35
N ALA A 433 -1.52 -5.60 -18.86
CA ALA A 433 -1.37 -7.05 -18.76
C ALA A 433 -1.21 -7.52 -17.30
N CYS A 434 -0.58 -6.69 -16.45
CA CYS A 434 -0.54 -6.95 -15.00
C CYS A 434 -1.95 -6.85 -14.40
N TRP A 435 -2.68 -5.76 -14.67
CA TRP A 435 -4.03 -5.54 -14.14
C TRP A 435 -5.09 -6.51 -14.69
N ALA A 436 -4.86 -7.09 -15.85
CA ALA A 436 -5.71 -8.12 -16.45
C ALA A 436 -5.64 -9.49 -15.75
N ASN A 437 -4.71 -9.67 -14.79
CA ASN A 437 -4.55 -10.90 -14.02
C ASN A 437 -4.62 -10.59 -12.51
N ALA A 438 -5.75 -10.92 -11.88
CA ALA A 438 -5.99 -10.66 -10.45
C ALA A 438 -4.95 -11.31 -9.53
N ASP A 439 -4.44 -12.50 -9.86
CA ASP A 439 -3.47 -13.24 -9.03
C ASP A 439 -2.15 -12.48 -8.82
N ARG A 440 -1.83 -11.57 -9.75
CA ARG A 440 -0.62 -10.74 -9.65
C ARG A 440 -0.73 -9.62 -8.63
N TRP A 441 -1.92 -9.09 -8.34
CA TRP A 441 -2.08 -7.88 -7.55
C TRP A 441 -3.11 -7.96 -6.43
N ASN A 442 -4.12 -8.84 -6.48
CA ASN A 442 -5.18 -8.96 -5.46
C ASN A 442 -4.78 -9.89 -4.30
N LYS A 443 -3.63 -9.64 -3.69
CA LYS A 443 -3.09 -10.43 -2.56
C LYS A 443 -3.51 -9.87 -1.19
N GLY A 444 -4.30 -8.81 -1.19
CA GLY A 444 -4.62 -8.03 -0.01
C GLY A 444 -3.41 -7.25 0.55
N PHE A 445 -3.70 -6.17 1.27
CA PHE A 445 -2.67 -5.35 1.88
C PHE A 445 -2.86 -5.24 3.39
N SER A 446 -1.77 -5.27 4.15
CA SER A 446 -1.80 -5.33 5.62
C SER A 446 -2.62 -4.18 6.23
N ILE A 447 -3.48 -4.54 7.19
CA ILE A 447 -4.21 -3.60 8.05
C ILE A 447 -3.25 -2.93 9.03
N SER A 448 -2.31 -3.70 9.59
CA SER A 448 -1.37 -3.21 10.59
C SER A 448 -0.58 -2.03 10.05
N MET A 449 -0.63 -0.93 10.76
CA MET A 449 0.26 0.18 10.46
C MET A 449 1.70 -0.28 10.71
N PRO A 450 2.61 -0.06 9.77
CA PRO A 450 4.02 -0.43 9.95
C PRO A 450 4.66 0.22 11.19
N HIS A 451 3.99 1.21 11.78
CA HIS A 451 4.52 2.05 12.84
C HIS A 451 3.99 1.73 14.25
N ILE A 452 2.94 0.92 14.42
CA ILE A 452 2.24 0.84 15.70
C ILE A 452 2.10 -0.58 16.27
N CYS A 453 1.93 -1.63 15.47
CA CYS A 453 1.39 -2.89 16.01
C CYS A 453 2.25 -4.14 15.91
N LEU A 454 3.24 -4.21 15.06
CA LEU A 454 4.23 -5.28 15.10
C LEU A 454 5.58 -4.66 14.79
N PRO A 455 6.57 -4.79 15.69
CA PRO A 455 7.92 -4.40 15.32
C PRO A 455 8.30 -5.19 14.07
N PRO A 456 8.87 -4.55 13.04
CA PRO A 456 9.34 -5.26 11.87
C PRO A 456 10.32 -6.33 12.33
N VAL A 457 10.30 -7.49 11.71
CA VAL A 457 11.25 -8.55 12.08
C VAL A 457 12.69 -8.15 11.77
N GLY A 458 12.91 -7.10 10.97
CA GLY A 458 14.21 -6.53 10.67
C GLY A 458 14.12 -5.24 9.85
N PHE A 459 15.28 -4.63 9.67
CA PHE A 459 15.48 -3.43 8.86
C PHE A 459 16.43 -3.73 7.72
N LEU A 460 16.16 -3.14 6.56
CA LEU A 460 17.13 -2.97 5.48
C LEU A 460 17.47 -1.49 5.42
N LYS A 461 18.65 -1.12 5.86
CA LYS A 461 19.20 0.23 5.65
C LYS A 461 19.89 0.26 4.29
N CYS A 462 19.58 1.25 3.44
CA CYS A 462 20.12 1.35 2.10
C CYS A 462 20.57 2.79 1.79
N ASP A 463 21.67 2.93 1.09
CA ASP A 463 22.24 4.18 0.60
C ASP A 463 22.97 3.99 -0.73
N ALA A 464 23.14 5.07 -1.49
CA ALA A 464 23.91 5.10 -2.72
C ALA A 464 24.80 6.33 -2.81
N SER A 465 26.08 6.11 -3.10
CA SER A 465 27.06 7.15 -3.42
C SER A 465 27.11 7.44 -4.93
N ASP A 466 28.07 8.24 -5.35
CA ASP A 466 28.29 8.51 -6.78
C ASP A 466 28.83 7.30 -7.53
N SER A 467 29.39 6.31 -6.85
CA SER A 467 30.09 5.19 -7.46
C SER A 467 29.58 3.81 -7.07
N GLY A 468 28.80 3.72 -5.98
CA GLY A 468 28.34 2.44 -5.48
C GLY A 468 27.11 2.52 -4.58
N TRP A 469 26.65 1.37 -4.14
CA TRP A 469 25.52 1.21 -3.24
C TRP A 469 25.91 0.35 -2.04
N GLY A 470 25.31 0.62 -0.91
CA GLY A 470 25.53 -0.13 0.31
C GLY A 470 24.23 -0.37 1.06
N SER A 471 24.12 -1.53 1.69
CA SER A 471 22.99 -1.83 2.55
C SER A 471 23.34 -2.78 3.67
N ALA A 472 22.52 -2.78 4.73
CA ALA A 472 22.67 -3.69 5.85
C ALA A 472 21.29 -4.24 6.26
N VAL A 473 21.15 -5.57 6.27
CA VAL A 473 19.97 -6.25 6.86
C VAL A 473 20.26 -6.47 8.33
N ILE A 474 19.44 -5.87 9.20
CA ILE A 474 19.62 -5.87 10.66
C ILE A 474 18.33 -6.39 11.29
N ILE A 475 18.43 -7.32 12.24
CA ILE A 475 17.28 -7.78 13.02
C ILE A 475 16.89 -6.72 14.07
N HIS A 476 15.60 -6.59 14.33
CA HIS A 476 15.13 -5.66 15.37
C HIS A 476 15.49 -6.16 16.78
N LYS A 477 16.17 -5.33 17.56
CA LYS A 477 16.39 -5.59 19.00
C LYS A 477 15.19 -5.05 19.78
N GLY A 478 14.30 -5.89 20.25
CA GLY A 478 13.39 -5.42 21.27
C GLY A 478 11.90 -5.61 21.11
N ALA A 479 11.44 -6.85 20.91
CA ALA A 479 10.05 -7.15 21.20
C ALA A 479 9.81 -8.45 21.96
N CYS A 480 10.77 -9.38 22.04
CA CYS A 480 10.68 -10.56 22.93
C CYS A 480 12.01 -11.32 22.94
N GLU A 481 12.65 -11.44 24.06
CA GLU A 481 13.90 -12.20 24.26
C GLU A 481 13.78 -13.71 23.92
N ILE A 482 12.57 -14.26 23.86
CA ILE A 482 12.31 -15.66 23.55
C ILE A 482 12.09 -15.91 22.04
N ASN A 483 11.79 -14.90 21.22
CA ASN A 483 11.35 -15.06 19.84
C ASN A 483 12.37 -14.71 18.74
N ASP A 484 13.56 -14.23 19.09
CA ASP A 484 14.59 -13.87 18.07
C ASP A 484 15.03 -15.08 17.25
N ILE A 485 15.05 -16.28 17.83
CA ILE A 485 15.38 -17.53 17.16
C ILE A 485 14.26 -17.97 16.20
N CYS A 486 13.01 -17.60 16.49
CA CYS A 486 11.86 -17.88 15.64
C CYS A 486 11.71 -16.88 14.48
N ASN A 487 12.48 -15.81 14.45
CA ASN A 487 12.43 -14.80 13.40
C ASN A 487 12.70 -15.40 12.01
N PRO A 488 11.87 -15.12 10.98
CA PRO A 488 12.06 -15.63 9.62
C PRO A 488 13.45 -15.36 9.06
N LEU A 489 14.02 -14.17 9.29
CA LEU A 489 15.37 -13.81 8.83
C LEU A 489 16.43 -14.74 9.40
N VAL A 490 16.35 -15.07 10.69
CA VAL A 490 17.30 -15.96 11.38
C VAL A 490 17.21 -17.36 10.81
N ARG A 491 15.98 -17.89 10.63
CA ARG A 491 15.77 -19.23 10.08
C ARG A 491 16.25 -19.32 8.64
N ASN A 492 15.93 -18.34 7.80
CA ASN A 492 16.34 -18.32 6.40
C ASN A 492 17.85 -18.20 6.28
N TYR A 493 18.46 -17.28 7.03
CA TYR A 493 19.91 -17.15 7.06
C TYR A 493 20.61 -18.43 7.51
N SER A 494 20.13 -19.08 8.57
CA SER A 494 20.68 -20.36 9.04
C SER A 494 20.53 -21.48 8.04
N LYS A 495 19.45 -21.51 7.26
CA LYS A 495 19.25 -22.52 6.18
C LYS A 495 20.16 -22.27 4.97
N LEU A 496 20.37 -21.01 4.60
CA LEU A 496 21.20 -20.63 3.46
C LEU A 496 22.69 -20.78 3.77
N HIS A 497 23.08 -20.40 4.97
CA HIS A 497 24.43 -20.50 5.47
C HIS A 497 24.44 -21.59 6.56
N PRO A 498 25.24 -22.66 6.44
CA PRO A 498 25.22 -23.78 7.41
C PRO A 498 25.78 -23.38 8.78
N VAL A 499 25.04 -22.48 9.45
CA VAL A 499 25.35 -21.96 10.77
C VAL A 499 24.20 -22.26 11.75
N SER A 500 24.49 -22.33 13.04
CA SER A 500 23.45 -22.50 14.06
C SER A 500 22.56 -21.26 14.10
N LEU A 501 21.31 -21.41 14.58
CA LEU A 501 20.37 -20.29 14.74
C LEU A 501 20.99 -19.16 15.62
N ALA A 502 21.72 -19.53 16.67
CA ALA A 502 22.40 -18.54 17.53
C ALA A 502 23.50 -17.76 16.79
N GLN A 503 24.26 -18.42 15.90
CA GLN A 503 25.24 -17.77 15.04
C GLN A 503 24.58 -16.88 13.99
N ALA A 504 23.47 -17.33 13.39
CA ALA A 504 22.67 -16.57 12.46
C ALA A 504 22.11 -15.31 13.14
N LEU A 505 21.54 -15.45 14.32
CA LEU A 505 21.04 -14.34 15.14
C LEU A 505 22.15 -13.31 15.41
N LYS A 506 23.31 -13.77 15.91
CA LYS A 506 24.45 -12.88 16.20
C LYS A 506 24.91 -12.12 14.95
N ARG A 507 24.97 -12.76 13.79
CA ARG A 507 25.35 -12.11 12.53
C ARG A 507 24.33 -11.07 12.08
N LEU A 508 23.03 -11.39 12.16
CA LEU A 508 21.98 -10.44 11.79
C LEU A 508 21.83 -9.29 12.79
N GLN A 509 22.19 -9.49 14.06
CA GLN A 509 22.31 -8.41 15.04
C GLN A 509 23.47 -7.47 14.73
N GLN A 510 24.58 -8.00 14.22
CA GLN A 510 25.71 -7.21 13.72
C GLN A 510 25.41 -6.54 12.38
N GLY A 511 24.50 -7.09 11.61
CA GLY A 511 24.05 -6.65 10.28
C GLY A 511 24.71 -7.44 9.15
N LEU A 512 23.86 -8.04 8.29
CA LEU A 512 24.29 -8.62 7.02
C LEU A 512 24.57 -7.47 6.05
N GLU A 513 25.83 -7.24 5.78
CA GLU A 513 26.30 -6.16 4.90
C GLU A 513 26.28 -6.59 3.44
N LEU A 514 25.73 -5.72 2.60
CA LEU A 514 25.68 -5.85 1.16
C LEU A 514 26.22 -4.57 0.54
N ALA A 515 27.05 -4.69 -0.49
CA ALA A 515 27.57 -3.53 -1.20
C ALA A 515 27.92 -3.88 -2.65
N GLY A 516 28.08 -2.89 -3.49
CA GLY A 516 28.49 -3.06 -4.86
C GLY A 516 28.75 -1.73 -5.58
N LEU A 517 29.38 -1.82 -6.74
CA LEU A 517 29.63 -0.69 -7.61
C LEU A 517 28.50 -0.51 -8.61
N PHE A 518 28.32 0.72 -9.07
CA PHE A 518 27.51 1.04 -10.25
C PHE A 518 28.34 0.85 -11.53
N SER A 519 27.66 0.55 -12.64
CA SER A 519 28.27 0.73 -13.97
C SER A 519 28.50 2.23 -14.25
N SER A 520 29.36 2.57 -15.22
CA SER A 520 29.59 3.97 -15.57
C SER A 520 28.28 4.73 -15.90
N SER A 521 27.38 4.10 -16.65
CA SER A 521 26.08 4.69 -17.01
C SER A 521 25.14 4.86 -15.81
N GLU A 522 25.17 3.98 -14.82
CA GLU A 522 24.35 4.09 -13.60
C GLU A 522 24.92 5.13 -12.63
N ALA A 523 26.24 5.29 -12.61
CA ALA A 523 26.93 6.31 -11.81
C ALA A 523 26.60 7.75 -12.25
N GLU A 524 26.32 7.93 -13.56
CA GLU A 524 25.89 9.20 -14.16
C GLU A 524 24.42 9.56 -13.87
N GLU A 525 23.62 8.61 -13.40
CA GLU A 525 22.22 8.85 -13.06
C GLU A 525 22.06 9.75 -11.83
N ASN A 526 20.89 10.38 -11.69
CA ASN A 526 20.59 11.20 -10.52
C ASN A 526 20.52 10.37 -9.22
N SER A 527 20.68 11.04 -8.07
CA SER A 527 20.72 10.36 -6.75
C SER A 527 19.49 9.49 -6.48
N THR A 528 18.30 9.91 -6.87
CA THR A 528 17.07 9.12 -6.67
C THR A 528 17.10 7.80 -7.45
N ILE A 529 17.60 7.80 -8.68
CA ILE A 529 17.76 6.59 -9.48
C ILE A 529 18.85 5.70 -8.88
N ARG A 530 19.99 6.26 -8.49
CA ARG A 530 21.07 5.47 -7.86
C ARG A 530 20.61 4.81 -6.57
N GLU A 531 19.89 5.53 -5.71
CA GLU A 531 19.35 4.94 -4.50
C GLU A 531 18.26 3.89 -4.77
N ALA A 532 17.41 4.11 -5.78
CA ALA A 532 16.43 3.10 -6.21
C ALA A 532 17.12 1.82 -6.72
N LEU A 533 18.23 1.96 -7.47
CA LEU A 533 19.08 0.83 -7.89
C LEU A 533 19.70 0.14 -6.67
N GLY A 534 20.15 0.90 -5.66
CA GLY A 534 20.66 0.37 -4.40
C GLY A 534 19.64 -0.53 -3.70
N VAL A 535 18.39 -0.07 -3.56
CA VAL A 535 17.30 -0.86 -2.98
C VAL A 535 17.01 -2.11 -3.82
N LEU A 536 16.87 -1.97 -5.14
CA LEU A 536 16.63 -3.09 -6.05
C LEU A 536 17.70 -4.17 -5.93
N ARG A 537 18.98 -3.78 -5.91
CA ARG A 537 20.11 -4.71 -5.80
C ARG A 537 20.15 -5.37 -4.43
N SER A 538 19.86 -4.61 -3.37
CA SER A 538 19.76 -5.14 -2.02
C SER A 538 18.66 -6.20 -1.92
N PHE A 539 17.52 -5.96 -2.53
CA PHE A 539 16.42 -6.94 -2.56
C PHE A 539 16.83 -8.20 -3.35
N ARG A 540 17.43 -8.06 -4.53
CA ARG A 540 17.92 -9.21 -5.31
C ARG A 540 18.88 -10.08 -4.50
N ARG A 541 19.78 -9.47 -3.75
CA ARG A 541 20.77 -10.20 -2.95
C ARG A 541 20.23 -10.79 -1.66
N ALA A 542 19.31 -10.10 -1.02
CA ALA A 542 18.74 -10.53 0.25
C ALA A 542 17.43 -11.32 0.10
N ALA A 543 16.88 -11.49 -1.11
CA ALA A 543 15.57 -12.07 -1.37
C ALA A 543 15.28 -13.35 -0.59
N LEU A 544 16.21 -14.32 -0.62
CA LEU A 544 16.06 -15.59 0.08
C LEU A 544 16.11 -15.45 1.61
N VAL A 545 16.88 -14.50 2.14
CA VAL A 545 16.93 -14.20 3.58
C VAL A 545 15.64 -13.52 4.01
N LEU A 546 15.09 -12.64 3.15
CA LEU A 546 13.88 -11.86 3.43
C LEU A 546 12.58 -12.65 3.24
N ALA A 547 12.62 -13.84 2.62
CA ALA A 547 11.44 -14.62 2.28
C ALA A 547 10.51 -14.84 3.49
N GLY A 548 9.20 -14.56 3.30
CA GLY A 548 8.18 -14.68 4.35
C GLY A 548 8.25 -13.64 5.47
N ALA A 549 9.15 -12.64 5.36
CA ALA A 549 9.32 -11.59 6.38
C ALA A 549 8.56 -10.30 6.01
N HIS A 550 8.27 -9.49 7.03
CA HIS A 550 7.96 -8.06 6.86
C HIS A 550 9.12 -7.24 7.38
N ILE A 551 9.66 -6.32 6.56
CA ILE A 551 10.83 -5.50 6.91
C ILE A 551 10.55 -4.02 6.72
N HIS A 552 11.27 -3.18 7.47
CA HIS A 552 11.37 -1.76 7.17
C HIS A 552 12.57 -1.48 6.27
N VAL A 553 12.35 -0.73 5.20
CA VAL A 553 13.40 -0.25 4.30
C VAL A 553 13.69 1.21 4.62
N HIS A 554 14.86 1.49 5.16
CA HIS A 554 15.30 2.82 5.52
C HIS A 554 16.10 3.44 4.37
N VAL A 555 15.65 4.59 3.89
CA VAL A 555 16.32 5.40 2.87
C VAL A 555 16.38 6.85 3.32
N ASP A 556 17.42 7.59 2.98
CA ASP A 556 17.57 9.00 3.30
C ASP A 556 17.09 9.94 2.18
N ASN A 557 16.61 9.40 1.06
CA ASN A 557 16.00 10.12 -0.05
C ASN A 557 14.48 10.16 0.10
N GLN A 558 13.93 11.35 0.35
CA GLN A 558 12.48 11.52 0.52
C GLN A 558 11.68 11.17 -0.74
N ALA A 559 12.21 11.52 -1.93
CA ALA A 559 11.53 11.22 -3.19
C ALA A 559 11.42 9.72 -3.42
N LEU A 560 12.48 8.95 -3.16
CA LEU A 560 12.46 7.50 -3.25
C LEU A 560 11.53 6.87 -2.21
N ALA A 561 11.56 7.33 -0.95
CA ALA A 561 10.64 6.85 0.07
C ALA A 561 9.18 7.00 -0.37
N PHE A 562 8.82 8.16 -0.91
CA PHE A 562 7.49 8.41 -1.45
C PHE A 562 7.17 7.52 -2.67
N CYS A 563 8.13 7.33 -3.57
CA CYS A 563 7.96 6.47 -4.76
C CYS A 563 7.69 5.02 -4.39
N LEU A 564 8.34 4.51 -3.34
CA LEU A 564 8.14 3.16 -2.81
C LEU A 564 6.91 3.03 -1.89
N GLY A 565 6.10 4.09 -1.77
CA GLY A 565 4.87 4.09 -0.96
C GLY A 565 5.09 4.29 0.52
N GLY A 566 6.25 4.79 0.92
CA GLY A 566 6.61 5.08 2.30
C GLY A 566 5.81 6.24 2.91
N ALA A 567 5.65 6.21 4.23
CA ALA A 567 5.21 7.34 5.03
C ALA A 567 6.46 8.11 5.51
N ILE A 568 6.37 9.43 5.50
CA ILE A 568 7.32 10.26 6.25
C ILE A 568 6.83 10.20 7.71
N PRO A 569 7.61 9.66 8.65
CA PRO A 569 7.22 9.68 10.05
C PRO A 569 6.98 11.14 10.47
N ARG A 570 5.84 11.43 11.07
CA ARG A 570 5.72 12.63 11.86
C ARG A 570 6.56 12.40 13.12
N TYR A 571 7.83 12.75 13.08
CA TYR A 571 8.53 13.02 14.32
C TYR A 571 7.79 14.17 15.00
N ASP A 572 7.52 14.06 16.31
CA ASP A 572 6.98 15.12 17.16
C ASP A 572 7.92 16.33 17.14
N GLN A 573 7.92 17.04 16.06
CA GLN A 573 8.60 18.33 15.92
C GLN A 573 7.56 19.34 15.47
N ASP A 574 7.61 20.46 16.16
CA ASP A 574 6.90 21.70 15.97
C ASP A 574 6.23 21.83 14.56
N PRO A 575 4.89 21.92 14.48
CA PRO A 575 4.19 22.09 13.20
C PRO A 575 4.61 23.31 12.39
N SER A 576 5.36 24.25 12.99
CA SER A 576 5.86 25.47 12.36
C SER A 576 7.04 25.24 11.38
N VAL A 577 7.66 24.07 11.36
CA VAL A 577 8.88 23.78 10.58
C VAL A 577 8.61 23.11 9.23
N ILE A 578 7.42 22.63 8.95
CA ILE A 578 7.08 22.10 7.62
C ILE A 578 6.32 23.18 6.84
N PRO A 579 6.92 23.81 5.81
CA PRO A 579 6.20 24.74 4.96
C PRO A 579 4.96 24.06 4.36
N SER A 580 3.81 24.69 4.48
CA SER A 580 2.53 24.22 3.91
C SER A 580 2.58 23.95 2.38
N ASN A 581 3.60 24.42 1.72
CA ASN A 581 3.86 24.28 0.28
C ASN A 581 4.61 22.99 -0.11
N MET A 582 5.20 22.25 0.85
CA MET A 582 6.00 21.06 0.54
C MET A 582 5.19 19.98 -0.20
N ALA A 583 3.92 19.82 0.12
CA ALA A 583 3.06 18.86 -0.60
C ALA A 583 2.79 19.30 -2.06
N GLU A 584 2.82 20.58 -2.37
CA GLU A 584 2.65 21.12 -3.74
C GLU A 584 3.98 21.12 -4.50
N ILE A 585 5.08 21.48 -3.86
CA ILE A 585 6.45 21.40 -4.42
C ILE A 585 6.81 19.93 -4.72
N PHE A 586 6.49 18.99 -3.82
CA PHE A 586 6.67 17.56 -4.08
C PHE A 586 5.80 17.04 -5.21
N LYS A 587 4.57 17.51 -5.34
CA LYS A 587 3.71 17.17 -6.49
C LYS A 587 4.28 17.67 -7.81
N GLU A 588 4.75 18.89 -7.87
CA GLU A 588 5.30 19.50 -9.09
C GLU A 588 6.65 18.88 -9.47
N THR A 589 7.56 18.70 -8.51
CA THR A 589 8.89 18.10 -8.75
C THR A 589 8.80 16.62 -9.08
N LEU A 590 7.90 15.86 -8.43
CA LEU A 590 7.64 14.46 -8.77
C LEU A 590 6.93 14.31 -10.13
N PHE A 591 5.99 15.21 -10.46
CA PHE A 591 5.32 15.19 -11.77
C PHE A 591 6.29 15.47 -12.91
N THR A 592 7.15 16.46 -12.79
CA THR A 592 8.14 16.82 -13.85
C THR A 592 9.26 15.78 -13.98
N ASN A 593 9.79 15.23 -12.86
CA ASN A 593 10.91 14.29 -12.90
C ASN A 593 10.49 12.83 -13.14
N LEU A 594 9.24 12.43 -12.80
CA LEU A 594 8.75 11.06 -13.01
C LEU A 594 8.01 10.87 -14.35
N TYR A 595 7.52 11.94 -14.98
CA TYR A 595 6.75 11.86 -16.23
C TYR A 595 7.48 12.43 -17.45
N GLY A 596 8.69 12.95 -17.29
CA GLY A 596 9.48 13.60 -18.32
C GLY A 596 10.75 12.83 -18.71
N GLY A 597 10.74 12.11 -19.85
CA GLY A 597 11.92 11.57 -20.50
C GLY A 597 12.39 10.18 -20.07
N SER A 598 13.53 9.75 -20.62
CA SER A 598 14.13 8.41 -20.42
C SER A 598 14.45 8.08 -18.96
N ALA A 599 14.85 9.06 -18.15
CA ALA A 599 15.14 8.89 -16.72
C ALA A 599 13.91 8.49 -15.90
N GLY A 600 12.72 9.06 -16.21
CA GLY A 600 11.47 8.70 -15.54
C GLY A 600 11.03 7.27 -15.87
N GLU A 601 11.20 6.83 -17.12
CA GLU A 601 10.90 5.45 -17.53
C GLU A 601 11.89 4.45 -16.90
N PHE A 602 13.13 4.84 -16.73
CA PHE A 602 14.15 3.99 -16.10
C PHE A 602 13.84 3.81 -14.61
N LEU A 603 13.56 4.88 -13.87
CA LEU A 603 13.13 4.80 -12.47
C LEU A 603 11.88 3.95 -12.32
N GLN A 604 10.90 4.09 -13.22
CA GLN A 604 9.66 3.30 -13.19
C GLN A 604 9.96 1.79 -13.30
N ARG A 605 10.85 1.37 -14.21
CA ARG A 605 11.27 -0.04 -14.33
C ARG A 605 11.95 -0.56 -13.05
N ILE A 606 12.83 0.23 -12.46
CA ILE A 606 13.49 -0.13 -11.20
C ILE A 606 12.47 -0.37 -10.09
N LEU A 607 11.47 0.51 -9.97
CA LEU A 607 10.41 0.38 -8.96
C LEU A 607 9.56 -0.88 -9.20
N GLU A 608 9.15 -1.13 -10.45
CA GLU A 608 8.39 -2.33 -10.83
C GLU A 608 9.18 -3.61 -10.50
N ASP A 609 10.46 -3.67 -10.88
CA ASP A 609 11.34 -4.79 -10.57
C ASP A 609 11.50 -4.99 -9.05
N THR A 610 11.61 -3.91 -8.27
CA THR A 610 11.73 -3.96 -6.81
C THR A 610 10.52 -4.65 -6.18
N PHE A 611 9.30 -4.29 -6.61
CA PHE A 611 8.08 -4.94 -6.14
C PHE A 611 7.95 -6.38 -6.63
N ASN A 612 8.34 -6.67 -7.88
CA ASN A 612 8.30 -8.03 -8.43
C ASN A 612 9.20 -8.98 -7.62
N ILE A 613 10.42 -8.55 -7.27
CA ILE A 613 11.33 -9.35 -6.44
C ILE A 613 10.73 -9.64 -5.06
N ALA A 614 10.12 -8.64 -4.42
CA ALA A 614 9.48 -8.84 -3.12
C ALA A 614 8.35 -9.87 -3.19
N ASP A 615 7.57 -9.85 -4.27
CA ASP A 615 6.50 -10.83 -4.50
C ASP A 615 7.02 -12.23 -4.79
N ASP A 616 7.98 -12.34 -5.72
CA ASP A 616 8.55 -13.62 -6.13
C ASP A 616 9.20 -14.32 -4.93
N ALA A 617 9.84 -13.55 -4.05
CA ALA A 617 10.41 -14.05 -2.81
C ALA A 617 9.42 -14.08 -1.62
N SER A 618 8.16 -13.69 -1.84
CA SER A 618 7.09 -13.71 -0.82
C SER A 618 7.41 -12.92 0.46
N PHE A 619 8.10 -11.79 0.38
CA PHE A 619 8.27 -10.87 1.50
C PHE A 619 7.54 -9.54 1.28
N THR A 620 7.25 -8.85 2.37
CA THR A 620 6.63 -7.53 2.32
C THR A 620 7.54 -6.48 2.96
N PHE A 621 7.39 -5.23 2.54
CA PHE A 621 8.20 -4.15 3.09
C PHE A 621 7.43 -2.84 3.23
N THR A 622 7.91 -2.01 4.14
CA THR A 622 7.48 -0.63 4.30
C THR A 622 8.71 0.27 4.21
N THR A 623 8.65 1.26 3.32
CA THR A 623 9.74 2.22 3.19
C THR A 623 9.57 3.35 4.19
N ILE A 624 10.65 3.69 4.89
CA ILE A 624 10.70 4.77 5.87
C ILE A 624 11.83 5.72 5.48
N TRP A 625 11.50 6.99 5.35
CA TRP A 625 12.54 8.00 5.24
C TRP A 625 13.21 8.19 6.61
N VAL A 626 14.52 8.21 6.63
CA VAL A 626 15.33 8.48 7.84
C VAL A 626 16.36 9.58 7.55
N PRO A 627 16.68 10.44 8.51
CA PRO A 627 17.79 11.37 8.38
C PRO A 627 19.11 10.61 8.12
N ARG A 628 20.01 11.19 7.33
CA ARG A 628 21.30 10.60 6.96
C ARG A 628 22.13 10.13 8.16
N ALA A 629 22.11 10.87 9.28
CA ALA A 629 22.76 10.49 10.52
C ALA A 629 22.30 9.14 11.10
N LEU A 630 21.08 8.70 10.79
CA LEU A 630 20.55 7.38 11.17
C LEU A 630 20.83 6.30 10.12
N ASN A 631 21.41 6.66 8.97
CA ASN A 631 21.75 5.77 7.85
C ASN A 631 23.28 5.60 7.64
N GLU A 632 24.10 6.07 8.57
CA GLU A 632 25.59 6.10 8.47
C GLU A 632 26.20 4.78 8.00
N ARG A 633 25.69 3.62 8.48
CA ARG A 633 26.24 2.32 8.10
C ARG A 633 26.04 2.02 6.61
N ALA A 634 24.89 2.36 6.05
CA ALA A 634 24.64 2.19 4.63
C ALA A 634 25.45 3.19 3.79
N ASP A 635 25.61 4.44 4.26
CA ASP A 635 26.47 5.48 3.64
C ASP A 635 27.93 5.01 3.59
N LEU A 636 28.46 4.47 4.68
CA LEU A 636 29.81 3.88 4.70
C LEU A 636 29.94 2.73 3.70
N LEU A 637 28.97 1.83 3.63
CA LEU A 637 28.99 0.69 2.72
C LEU A 637 28.85 1.12 1.25
N SER A 638 28.08 2.16 0.95
CA SER A 638 27.95 2.70 -0.41
C SER A 638 29.25 3.26 -0.96
N ARG A 639 30.14 3.69 -0.06
CA ARG A 639 31.48 4.23 -0.38
C ARG A 639 32.60 3.20 -0.21
N ALA A 640 32.38 2.19 0.65
CA ALA A 640 33.37 1.19 1.03
C ALA A 640 33.53 0.04 0.03
N ALA A 641 32.71 -0.02 -1.03
CA ALA A 641 32.76 -1.06 -2.06
C ALA A 641 34.12 -1.21 -2.74
N PHE A 642 35.02 -0.27 -2.52
CA PHE A 642 36.41 -0.30 -3.01
C PHE A 642 37.41 -0.92 -2.03
N TYR A 643 37.03 -1.19 -0.77
CA TYR A 643 37.95 -1.61 0.27
C TYR A 643 37.48 -2.92 0.93
N ASP A 644 37.89 -4.06 0.39
CA ASP A 644 37.80 -5.34 1.10
C ASP A 644 39.12 -5.60 1.84
N HIS A 645 39.06 -5.46 3.17
CA HIS A 645 40.21 -5.72 4.05
C HIS A 645 40.74 -7.16 4.01
N SER A 646 39.97 -8.08 3.41
CA SER A 646 40.28 -9.48 3.28
C SER A 646 40.66 -9.89 1.83
N ASP A 647 40.83 -8.91 0.95
CA ASP A 647 41.11 -9.17 -0.47
C ASP A 647 42.65 -9.26 -0.69
N TYR A 648 43.14 -10.48 -0.68
CA TYR A 648 44.53 -10.77 -0.97
C TYR A 648 44.66 -11.37 -2.36
N GLN A 649 45.70 -10.93 -3.11
CA GLN A 649 46.05 -11.56 -4.36
C GLN A 649 47.04 -12.71 -4.09
N ILE A 650 46.78 -13.88 -4.66
CA ILE A 650 47.77 -14.93 -4.72
C ILE A 650 48.55 -14.84 -6.06
N SER A 651 49.84 -15.15 -6.06
CA SER A 651 50.67 -15.09 -7.29
C SER A 651 50.11 -16.01 -8.38
N SER A 652 50.07 -15.53 -9.65
CA SER A 652 49.67 -16.35 -10.82
C SER A 652 50.53 -17.59 -10.99
N GLN A 653 51.80 -17.51 -10.60
CA GLN A 653 52.74 -18.65 -10.61
C GLN A 653 52.23 -19.83 -9.76
N VAL A 654 51.42 -19.56 -8.73
CA VAL A 654 50.84 -20.64 -7.91
C VAL A 654 49.76 -21.35 -8.70
N LEU A 655 48.90 -20.64 -9.42
CA LEU A 655 47.88 -21.22 -10.27
C LEU A 655 48.50 -22.12 -11.34
N ASP A 656 49.48 -21.60 -12.06
CA ASP A 656 50.17 -22.33 -13.14
C ASP A 656 50.87 -23.58 -12.60
N ARG A 657 51.57 -23.48 -11.47
CA ARG A 657 52.25 -24.61 -10.80
C ARG A 657 51.27 -25.70 -10.35
N LEU A 658 50.15 -25.35 -9.74
CA LEU A 658 49.15 -26.28 -9.27
C LEU A 658 48.40 -26.92 -10.43
N SER A 659 48.10 -26.16 -11.48
CA SER A 659 47.49 -26.67 -12.72
C SER A 659 48.35 -27.74 -13.37
N LEU A 660 49.67 -27.49 -13.43
CA LEU A 660 50.62 -28.43 -13.97
C LEU A 660 50.81 -29.67 -13.05
N TYR A 661 50.92 -29.45 -11.74
CA TYR A 661 51.19 -30.52 -10.76
C TYR A 661 50.07 -31.56 -10.72
N TRP A 662 48.78 -31.10 -10.75
CA TRP A 662 47.63 -31.99 -10.74
C TRP A 662 47.05 -32.27 -12.13
N ASN A 663 47.61 -31.69 -13.19
CA ASN A 663 47.08 -31.76 -14.55
C ASN A 663 45.58 -31.36 -14.62
N ILE A 664 45.24 -30.25 -13.97
CA ILE A 664 43.85 -29.75 -13.85
C ILE A 664 43.81 -28.33 -14.40
N GLN A 665 42.85 -28.09 -15.30
CA GLN A 665 42.51 -26.73 -15.75
C GLN A 665 41.36 -26.19 -14.89
N PHE A 666 41.66 -25.25 -14.00
CA PHE A 666 40.64 -24.57 -13.20
C PHE A 666 39.84 -23.60 -14.07
N GLN A 667 38.51 -23.51 -13.83
CA GLN A 667 37.61 -22.76 -14.71
C GLN A 667 37.00 -21.53 -14.09
N ILE A 668 36.78 -21.52 -12.77
CA ILE A 668 36.14 -20.42 -12.04
C ILE A 668 36.91 -20.12 -10.77
N ASP A 669 37.20 -18.83 -10.55
CA ASP A 669 37.72 -18.30 -9.29
C ASP A 669 36.55 -17.90 -8.38
N VAL A 670 36.33 -18.69 -7.32
CA VAL A 670 35.10 -18.60 -6.52
C VAL A 670 35.11 -17.45 -5.53
N PHE A 671 36.29 -17.02 -5.08
CA PHE A 671 36.47 -15.92 -4.13
C PHE A 671 37.45 -14.90 -4.66
N ALA A 672 37.00 -14.05 -5.56
CA ALA A 672 37.86 -13.06 -6.17
C ALA A 672 37.19 -11.67 -6.19
N SER A 673 37.97 -10.65 -6.41
CA SER A 673 37.57 -9.35 -6.93
C SER A 673 38.05 -9.20 -8.36
N PHE A 674 37.60 -8.18 -9.05
CA PHE A 674 38.14 -7.83 -10.38
C PHE A 674 39.68 -7.65 -10.36
N TYR A 675 40.20 -7.20 -9.22
CA TYR A 675 41.64 -6.97 -9.05
C TYR A 675 42.42 -8.21 -8.61
N SER A 676 41.78 -9.14 -7.90
CA SER A 676 42.46 -10.30 -7.30
C SER A 676 42.24 -11.60 -8.09
N THR A 677 41.30 -11.62 -9.04
CA THR A 677 41.02 -12.82 -9.83
C THR A 677 42.19 -13.36 -10.60
N ARG A 678 42.29 -14.68 -10.67
CA ARG A 678 43.32 -15.41 -11.48
C ARG A 678 42.74 -16.06 -12.71
N LEU A 679 41.41 -16.09 -12.82
CA LEU A 679 40.73 -16.70 -13.95
C LEU A 679 39.77 -15.69 -14.62
N PRO A 680 39.50 -15.84 -15.92
CA PRO A 680 38.55 -14.97 -16.62
C PRO A 680 37.15 -15.04 -16.06
N ARG A 681 36.74 -16.19 -15.55
CA ARG A 681 35.46 -16.42 -14.89
C ARG A 681 35.65 -16.39 -13.38
N PHE A 682 34.92 -15.51 -12.69
CA PHE A 682 35.06 -15.38 -11.24
C PHE A 682 33.76 -14.92 -10.58
N TYR A 683 33.62 -15.24 -9.30
CA TYR A 683 32.61 -14.70 -8.43
C TYR A 683 33.21 -13.62 -7.52
N SER A 684 32.51 -12.48 -7.43
CA SER A 684 32.96 -11.36 -6.62
C SER A 684 32.10 -11.15 -5.41
N LYS A 685 32.67 -10.70 -4.30
CA LYS A 685 31.91 -10.28 -3.12
C LYS A 685 31.01 -9.08 -3.43
N PHE A 686 31.48 -8.18 -4.27
CA PHE A 686 30.80 -6.97 -4.69
C PHE A 686 30.49 -7.01 -6.19
N TYR A 687 29.47 -6.28 -6.60
CA TYR A 687 29.12 -6.20 -8.01
C TYR A 687 30.29 -5.67 -8.86
N HIS A 688 30.60 -6.35 -9.92
CA HIS A 688 31.45 -5.89 -10.99
C HIS A 688 30.95 -6.41 -12.34
N PRO A 689 30.92 -5.60 -13.42
CA PRO A 689 30.40 -6.02 -14.73
C PRO A 689 31.01 -7.28 -15.30
N SER A 690 32.32 -7.51 -15.01
CA SER A 690 33.07 -8.69 -15.47
C SER A 690 32.91 -9.91 -14.55
N ALA A 691 32.28 -9.80 -13.38
CA ALA A 691 32.04 -10.93 -12.51
C ALA A 691 30.84 -11.75 -13.01
N GLU A 692 31.01 -13.08 -13.10
CA GLU A 692 29.97 -13.99 -13.52
C GLU A 692 28.86 -14.11 -12.45
N GLY A 693 29.21 -13.87 -11.20
CA GLY A 693 28.25 -13.89 -10.10
C GLY A 693 28.71 -13.07 -8.89
N ILE A 694 27.77 -12.78 -8.01
CA ILE A 694 28.01 -11.95 -6.82
C ILE A 694 27.71 -12.79 -5.58
N ASP A 695 28.65 -12.77 -4.60
CA ASP A 695 28.61 -13.53 -3.37
C ASP A 695 28.57 -15.05 -3.61
N ALA A 696 29.73 -15.66 -3.55
CA ALA A 696 29.93 -17.10 -3.77
C ALA A 696 28.98 -17.98 -2.96
N PHE A 697 28.55 -17.55 -1.77
CA PHE A 697 27.63 -18.29 -0.93
C PHE A 697 26.13 -18.12 -1.31
N SER A 698 25.82 -17.26 -2.25
CA SER A 698 24.47 -17.09 -2.79
C SER A 698 24.24 -17.82 -4.12
N LEU A 699 25.28 -18.42 -4.67
CA LEU A 699 25.30 -19.02 -6.02
C LEU A 699 25.44 -20.54 -5.98
N SER A 700 24.82 -21.22 -6.91
CA SER A 700 25.12 -22.64 -7.14
C SER A 700 26.46 -22.75 -7.85
N TRP A 701 27.37 -23.54 -7.29
CA TRP A 701 28.69 -23.75 -7.90
C TRP A 701 28.59 -24.80 -9.03
N PRO A 702 29.14 -24.51 -10.21
CA PRO A 702 29.07 -25.45 -11.32
C PRO A 702 29.97 -26.68 -11.08
N ARG A 703 29.67 -27.78 -11.73
CA ARG A 703 30.41 -29.05 -11.63
C ARG A 703 31.67 -29.07 -12.50
N VAL A 704 32.49 -28.06 -12.32
CA VAL A 704 33.79 -27.90 -13.02
C VAL A 704 34.92 -27.83 -11.99
N ALA A 705 36.19 -27.84 -12.44
CA ALA A 705 37.31 -27.66 -11.53
C ALA A 705 37.36 -26.19 -11.05
N LEU A 706 37.20 -25.99 -9.74
CA LEU A 706 37.09 -24.69 -9.09
C LEU A 706 38.43 -24.26 -8.47
N TRP A 707 38.76 -22.98 -8.59
CA TRP A 707 39.79 -22.31 -7.84
C TRP A 707 39.16 -21.57 -6.67
N ILE A 708 39.49 -21.99 -5.42
CA ILE A 708 38.84 -21.51 -4.20
C ILE A 708 39.89 -20.96 -3.25
N HIS A 709 40.05 -19.63 -3.24
CA HIS A 709 40.95 -18.92 -2.31
C HIS A 709 40.08 -18.03 -1.38
N PRO A 710 39.48 -18.61 -0.34
CA PRO A 710 38.53 -17.86 0.50
C PRO A 710 39.24 -16.91 1.44
N PRO A 711 38.61 -15.77 1.79
CA PRO A 711 39.01 -14.97 2.93
C PRO A 711 39.08 -15.82 4.21
N ILE A 712 40.07 -15.53 5.07
CA ILE A 712 40.37 -16.34 6.25
C ILE A 712 39.17 -16.53 7.18
N SER A 713 38.36 -15.49 7.34
CA SER A 713 37.17 -15.49 8.21
C SER A 713 36.08 -16.48 7.77
N VAL A 714 36.08 -16.88 6.50
CA VAL A 714 35.05 -17.76 5.91
C VAL A 714 35.55 -19.13 5.49
N ILE A 715 36.80 -19.51 5.81
CA ILE A 715 37.37 -20.82 5.44
C ILE A 715 36.46 -21.98 5.90
N ALA A 716 36.03 -21.99 7.17
CA ALA A 716 35.17 -23.07 7.68
C ALA A 716 33.84 -23.16 6.96
N LEU A 717 33.24 -22.01 6.66
CA LEU A 717 32.00 -21.91 5.90
C LEU A 717 32.19 -22.40 4.45
N THR A 718 33.34 -22.08 3.84
CA THR A 718 33.67 -22.52 2.49
C THR A 718 33.72 -24.05 2.37
N PHE A 719 34.30 -24.77 3.33
CA PHE A 719 34.32 -26.25 3.32
C PHE A 719 32.90 -26.83 3.44
N GLU A 720 32.06 -26.28 4.31
CA GLU A 720 30.67 -26.73 4.45
C GLU A 720 29.85 -26.42 3.18
N TYR A 721 30.05 -25.27 2.57
CA TYR A 721 29.37 -24.92 1.34
C TYR A 721 29.86 -25.77 0.15
N ALA A 722 31.16 -25.94 -0.01
CA ALA A 722 31.75 -26.81 -1.04
C ALA A 722 31.23 -28.26 -0.95
N ARG A 723 31.05 -28.79 0.26
CA ARG A 723 30.46 -30.11 0.49
C ARG A 723 29.02 -30.19 0.01
N ARG A 724 28.21 -29.17 0.34
CA ARG A 724 26.79 -29.10 -0.11
C ARG A 724 26.67 -28.97 -1.62
N GLN A 725 27.56 -28.21 -2.26
CA GLN A 725 27.59 -28.03 -3.71
C GLN A 725 28.23 -29.23 -4.44
N LYS A 726 28.75 -30.21 -3.71
CA LYS A 726 29.53 -31.34 -4.28
C LYS A 726 30.67 -30.85 -5.16
N ALA A 727 31.40 -29.84 -4.67
CA ALA A 727 32.44 -29.14 -5.39
C ALA A 727 33.65 -30.04 -5.61
N TYR A 728 34.36 -29.78 -6.74
CA TYR A 728 35.64 -30.32 -7.07
C TYR A 728 36.61 -29.20 -7.43
N GLY A 729 37.83 -29.22 -6.91
CA GLY A 729 38.81 -28.20 -7.21
C GLY A 729 39.89 -28.05 -6.13
N VAL A 730 40.52 -26.88 -6.07
CA VAL A 730 41.54 -26.56 -5.08
C VAL A 730 41.01 -25.56 -4.04
N ILE A 731 41.28 -25.85 -2.76
CA ILE A 731 41.06 -24.86 -1.67
C ILE A 731 42.43 -24.45 -1.09
N ILE A 732 42.67 -23.14 -1.03
CA ILE A 732 43.94 -22.61 -0.49
C ILE A 732 43.69 -22.14 0.96
N VAL A 733 44.56 -22.62 1.87
CA VAL A 733 44.43 -22.36 3.30
C VAL A 733 45.79 -22.10 3.99
N PRO A 734 45.84 -21.25 5.04
CA PRO A 734 47.01 -21.08 5.85
C PRO A 734 47.16 -22.23 6.88
N GLN A 735 48.39 -22.59 7.23
CA GLN A 735 48.71 -23.56 8.26
C GLN A 735 48.53 -22.97 9.67
N TRP A 736 47.28 -22.80 10.12
CA TRP A 736 46.99 -22.26 11.45
C TRP A 736 46.39 -23.34 12.34
N SER A 737 47.27 -24.29 12.79
CA SER A 737 46.90 -25.49 13.54
C SER A 737 46.16 -25.21 14.88
N ARG A 738 46.17 -23.99 15.38
CA ARG A 738 45.44 -23.58 16.59
C ARG A 738 43.98 -23.18 16.31
N GLN A 739 43.60 -22.97 15.03
CA GLN A 739 42.25 -22.58 14.66
C GLN A 739 41.34 -23.81 14.64
N LEU A 740 40.08 -23.62 15.10
CA LEU A 740 39.10 -24.72 15.18
C LEU A 740 38.84 -25.41 13.85
N PHE A 741 38.82 -24.68 12.74
CA PHE A 741 38.64 -25.25 11.42
C PHE A 741 39.77 -26.22 11.04
N TYR A 742 40.97 -25.95 11.50
CA TYR A 742 42.14 -26.74 11.09
C TYR A 742 42.04 -28.19 11.58
N ALA A 743 41.86 -28.38 12.87
CA ALA A 743 41.74 -29.71 13.47
C ALA A 743 40.53 -30.49 12.94
N LYS A 744 39.41 -29.78 12.68
CA LYS A 744 38.16 -30.40 12.28
C LYS A 744 38.06 -30.73 10.79
N LEU A 745 38.72 -29.94 9.94
CA LEU A 745 38.49 -30.01 8.49
C LEU A 745 39.75 -30.42 7.67
N LEU A 746 40.93 -30.27 8.19
CA LEU A 746 42.15 -30.39 7.35
C LEU A 746 43.11 -31.53 7.74
N GLY A 747 42.99 -32.07 8.92
CA GLY A 747 44.01 -32.97 9.40
C GLY A 747 43.51 -34.28 9.99
N LYS A 748 44.45 -35.27 10.05
CA LYS A 748 44.35 -36.40 10.95
C LYS A 748 44.42 -35.89 12.40
N PRO A 749 43.71 -36.51 13.36
CA PRO A 749 43.84 -36.15 14.76
C PRO A 749 45.29 -36.13 15.20
N GLY A 750 45.79 -34.99 15.74
CA GLY A 750 47.17 -34.79 16.15
C GLY A 750 48.11 -34.27 15.05
N SER A 751 47.70 -34.18 13.78
CA SER A 751 48.53 -33.62 12.71
C SER A 751 48.59 -32.09 12.78
N ARG A 752 49.79 -31.55 12.54
CA ARG A 752 49.99 -30.09 12.39
C ARG A 752 49.99 -29.61 10.93
N VAL A 753 49.84 -30.53 9.99
CA VAL A 753 49.77 -30.25 8.56
C VAL A 753 48.49 -30.84 7.93
N PRO A 754 47.98 -30.24 6.85
CA PRO A 754 46.86 -30.85 6.12
C PRO A 754 47.25 -32.26 5.67
N THR A 755 46.33 -33.21 5.74
CA THR A 755 46.64 -34.65 5.46
C THR A 755 45.67 -35.17 4.41
N PRO A 756 46.16 -35.80 3.30
CA PRO A 756 45.30 -36.39 2.29
C PRO A 756 44.64 -37.70 2.80
N ALA A 757 43.54 -38.09 2.16
CA ALA A 757 42.82 -39.30 2.48
C ALA A 757 43.73 -40.57 2.45
N SER A 758 44.67 -40.64 1.54
CA SER A 758 45.67 -41.71 1.41
C SER A 758 46.57 -41.89 2.65
N GLN A 759 46.69 -40.82 3.48
CA GLN A 759 47.48 -40.81 4.70
C GLN A 759 46.63 -40.78 5.99
N GLY A 760 45.32 -41.05 5.86
CA GLY A 760 44.39 -41.10 6.97
C GLY A 760 43.75 -39.71 7.31
N GLY A 761 43.77 -38.76 6.38
CA GLY A 761 43.05 -37.50 6.43
C GLY A 761 41.59 -37.65 6.01
N PRO A 762 40.83 -36.50 5.97
CA PRO A 762 39.44 -36.47 5.51
C PRO A 762 39.24 -37.04 4.10
N SER A 763 38.22 -37.84 3.86
CA SER A 763 37.95 -38.54 2.60
C SER A 763 37.83 -37.65 1.37
N TYR A 764 37.44 -36.39 1.59
CA TYR A 764 37.29 -35.38 0.51
C TYR A 764 38.63 -34.70 0.12
N ILE A 765 39.74 -34.85 0.87
CA ILE A 765 41.06 -34.32 0.51
C ILE A 765 41.82 -35.36 -0.29
N ARG A 766 41.88 -35.19 -1.59
CA ARG A 766 42.55 -36.11 -2.51
C ARG A 766 44.06 -36.04 -2.43
N ASP A 767 44.56 -34.82 -2.38
CA ASP A 767 46.01 -34.54 -2.33
C ASP A 767 46.25 -33.17 -1.68
N VAL A 768 47.48 -32.91 -1.24
CA VAL A 768 47.91 -31.67 -0.60
C VAL A 768 49.25 -31.21 -1.21
N TYR A 769 49.36 -29.90 -1.40
CA TYR A 769 50.56 -29.29 -1.93
C TYR A 769 51.00 -28.11 -1.04
N ARG A 770 52.32 -28.14 -0.61
CA ARG A 770 52.85 -27.03 0.17
C ARG A 770 53.27 -25.89 -0.75
N ILE A 771 52.60 -24.76 -0.73
CA ILE A 771 52.88 -23.58 -1.56
C ILE A 771 54.15 -22.89 -1.07
N GLY A 772 54.25 -22.56 0.22
CA GLY A 772 55.37 -21.83 0.85
C GLY A 772 54.90 -20.80 1.85
N LEU A 773 55.76 -19.84 2.21
CA LEU A 773 55.40 -18.76 3.13
C LEU A 773 54.44 -17.79 2.47
N ALA A 774 53.38 -17.41 3.20
CA ALA A 774 52.30 -16.52 2.72
C ALA A 774 52.84 -15.19 2.19
N GLU A 775 53.85 -14.65 2.87
CA GLU A 775 54.49 -13.39 2.49
C GLU A 775 55.19 -13.43 1.11
N GLN A 776 55.57 -14.61 0.61
CA GLN A 776 56.21 -14.81 -0.69
C GLN A 776 55.21 -14.92 -1.84
N TYR A 777 53.95 -15.34 -1.55
CA TYR A 777 52.95 -15.68 -2.57
C TYR A 777 51.66 -14.86 -2.50
N LEU A 778 51.43 -14.15 -1.39
CA LEU A 778 50.32 -13.21 -1.25
C LEU A 778 50.80 -11.77 -1.42
N SER A 779 49.97 -10.96 -2.03
CA SER A 779 50.13 -9.52 -2.08
C SER A 779 48.84 -8.80 -1.80
N PHE A 780 48.92 -7.58 -1.35
CA PHE A 780 47.75 -6.71 -1.24
C PHE A 780 47.32 -6.22 -2.60
N ASN A 781 46.06 -5.94 -2.76
CA ASN A 781 45.55 -5.16 -3.85
C ASN A 781 46.10 -3.71 -3.77
N ARG A 782 46.18 -3.01 -4.92
CA ARG A 782 46.70 -1.64 -5.06
C ARG A 782 46.11 -0.61 -4.12
N ASN A 783 44.96 -0.87 -3.56
CA ASN A 783 44.22 0.05 -2.69
C ASN A 783 44.19 -0.40 -1.21
N HIS A 784 45.23 -1.03 -0.69
CA HIS A 784 45.24 -1.47 0.71
C HIS A 784 45.38 -0.28 1.69
N MET A 785 44.78 -0.44 2.87
CA MET A 785 44.92 0.51 3.97
C MET A 785 46.30 0.37 4.64
N PRO A 786 46.93 1.46 5.09
CA PRO A 786 48.32 1.47 5.64
C PRO A 786 48.55 0.53 6.82
N HIS A 787 47.51 0.01 7.45
CA HIS A 787 47.63 -0.84 8.67
C HIS A 787 47.23 -2.32 8.43
N GLN A 788 47.01 -2.75 7.19
CA GLN A 788 46.73 -4.15 6.89
C GLN A 788 48.04 -4.98 6.89
N THR A 789 47.98 -6.15 7.52
CA THR A 789 49.06 -7.13 7.51
C THR A 789 48.64 -8.34 6.70
N LEU A 790 49.57 -8.89 5.91
CA LEU A 790 49.35 -10.17 5.21
C LEU A 790 49.21 -11.31 6.21
N PRO A 791 48.39 -12.32 5.92
CA PRO A 791 48.34 -13.54 6.69
C PRO A 791 49.72 -14.14 6.83
N GLN A 792 50.15 -14.50 8.05
CA GLN A 792 51.47 -15.12 8.30
C GLN A 792 51.35 -16.64 8.25
N GLY A 793 52.48 -17.29 7.96
CA GLY A 793 52.62 -18.76 8.00
C GLY A 793 52.68 -19.41 6.63
N ILE A 794 52.68 -20.74 6.62
CA ILE A 794 52.77 -21.55 5.40
C ILE A 794 51.40 -21.68 4.77
N LEU A 795 51.30 -21.48 3.45
CA LEU A 795 50.10 -21.74 2.64
C LEU A 795 50.14 -23.18 2.11
N TRP A 796 48.96 -23.82 2.10
CA TRP A 796 48.73 -25.12 1.52
C TRP A 796 47.61 -25.05 0.50
N ALA A 797 47.75 -25.76 -0.59
CA ALA A 797 46.70 -26.06 -1.54
C ALA A 797 46.18 -27.48 -1.30
N LEU A 798 44.88 -27.62 -1.21
CA LEU A 798 44.22 -28.90 -0.97
C LEU A 798 43.39 -29.23 -2.20
N LEU A 799 43.69 -30.30 -2.89
CA LEU A 799 42.84 -30.84 -3.94
C LEU A 799 41.68 -31.56 -3.26
N VAL A 800 40.46 -30.99 -3.40
CA VAL A 800 39.25 -31.51 -2.78
C VAL A 800 38.28 -32.09 -3.79
N ASP A 801 37.58 -33.15 -3.40
CA ASP A 801 36.51 -33.78 -4.18
C ASP A 801 35.35 -34.17 -3.28
N PHE A 802 34.32 -33.34 -3.25
CA PHE A 802 33.10 -33.59 -2.46
C PHE A 802 31.99 -34.32 -3.25
N ARG A 803 32.28 -34.77 -4.48
CA ARG A 803 31.29 -35.47 -5.33
C ARG A 803 30.97 -36.87 -4.83
N CYS A 804 31.90 -37.48 -4.11
CA CYS A 804 31.84 -38.84 -3.60
C CYS A 804 31.74 -38.92 -2.07
N VAL A 805 31.37 -37.84 -1.38
CA VAL A 805 31.29 -37.76 0.10
C VAL A 805 29.89 -37.42 0.59
#